data_2d7ebd52bd9c509ba089da8bebb4b0de
#
_entry.id   2d7ebd52bd9c509ba089da8bebb4b0de
#
_cell.length_a   1.000
_cell.length_b   1.000
_cell.length_c   1.000
_cell.angle_alpha   90.00
_cell.angle_beta   90.00
_cell.angle_gamma   90.00
#
_symmetry.space_group_name_H-M   'P 1'
#
loop_
_entity.id
_entity.type
_entity.pdbx_description
1 polymer ?
#
loop_
_entity_poly.entity_id
_entity_poly.type
_entity_poly.pdbx_seq_one_letter_code
_entity_poly.pdbx_strand_id
1 'polypeptide(L)'
;MTMRITYNKSSNTRACCNKRYTISSNFNMNTENIRLLSTRRLRRILASTVLAGLMISGMFATGHALERLAGKDRFTTAVEISKRINADNGTIIVANARSYVDALSGGSLAVASQGSILLVEKNAIPSHTLDEIERVKPSKIYILGGYSSVSPTVENDLRIRGYDIIRISGQDRYQTSEKIVDEIIDKYGAEGLCLVSNQMDAISACAYCGGKKPILLINKSKASDHIGIKYEKLNKFAIGGRDSIGQDLYNRFGLKNRIAGKDRYDTAIEISKLISGDKAYVASGQNIIDALSLGPLAYKDGAGIILTKVSGIDKTYESYINSKYKEINLVGGRKWVPDSLFKSKVSGEINTGGYTNPPINNRSSYEYWDYYNHYDKTILYSQDQLKEINQKNISRSKYLNKLENIKGQYGFVANRTVIREEPGPMNSSDSQDQGALTGLFPWDEVVIVGYNSDKTWARVYCLDYTGWIPTKNIMKVTKEELLANRNVDFATYINRQKSISGYTIDMGTRMPIISEDASSYKLAMPLAGESYRTSTISLDKFEVTKSYLDFSQANLIKQALKFQGENYGWGHSNNARDCSGFIRDVYRSFGIVIARDAGQQAKDTIGTYIDLSQYTSRASKEAFLIRQKPGICMYMQGHVMMYLGKDANSRPNMVHQYGYAFVNGRKTGVFRNEITDVAKQVSSSSAFIDHVTSGRDFTSLSY
;
A
#
# COMPACT_ATOMS: atom_id res chain seq x y z
N MET A 1 9.50 -32.57 -43.53
CA MET A 1 9.95 -33.75 -42.79
C MET A 1 9.20 -33.78 -41.48
N THR A 2 8.17 -34.60 -41.40
CA THR A 2 7.18 -34.63 -40.32
C THR A 2 7.53 -35.74 -39.37
N MET A 3 7.75 -35.44 -38.07
CA MET A 3 7.92 -36.47 -37.05
C MET A 3 6.63 -36.58 -36.21
N ARG A 4 5.99 -37.73 -36.28
CA ARG A 4 4.94 -38.21 -35.40
C ARG A 4 5.57 -38.82 -34.15
N ILE A 5 5.07 -38.43 -32.97
CA ILE A 5 5.36 -39.15 -31.72
C ILE A 5 4.08 -39.80 -31.23
N THR A 6 4.10 -41.12 -31.14
CA THR A 6 3.05 -41.97 -30.56
C THR A 6 3.31 -42.19 -29.09
N TYR A 7 2.26 -41.98 -28.28
CA TYR A 7 2.24 -42.33 -26.83
C TYR A 7 1.94 -43.82 -26.65
N ASN A 8 2.67 -44.45 -25.78
CA ASN A 8 2.27 -45.75 -25.23
C ASN A 8 2.30 -45.66 -23.68
N LYS A 9 1.16 -46.02 -23.07
CA LYS A 9 0.97 -46.18 -21.62
C LYS A 9 1.37 -47.57 -21.16
N SER A 10 2.19 -47.68 -20.09
CA SER A 10 2.02 -48.75 -19.12
C SER A 10 2.73 -48.43 -17.79
N SER A 11 1.94 -48.42 -16.80
CA SER A 11 2.02 -48.78 -15.35
C SER A 11 3.37 -49.03 -14.64
N ASN A 12 3.40 -48.39 -13.47
CA ASN A 12 3.87 -48.84 -12.15
C ASN A 12 5.34 -48.71 -11.69
N THR A 13 5.41 -48.15 -10.49
CA THR A 13 6.27 -48.38 -9.31
C THR A 13 7.54 -47.56 -9.11
N ARG A 14 7.48 -46.87 -7.97
CA ARG A 14 8.50 -46.36 -7.02
C ARG A 14 9.98 -46.68 -7.26
N ALA A 15 10.83 -45.68 -7.24
CA ALA A 15 11.97 -45.59 -6.28
C ALA A 15 12.85 -44.36 -6.55
N CYS A 16 13.41 -43.80 -5.50
CA CYS A 16 14.42 -42.75 -5.44
C CYS A 16 15.64 -43.01 -6.34
N CYS A 17 16.20 -41.96 -6.96
CA CYS A 17 17.64 -41.68 -6.84
C CYS A 17 18.07 -40.42 -7.63
N ASN A 18 18.93 -39.65 -7.02
CA ASN A 18 19.74 -38.57 -7.55
C ASN A 18 20.46 -38.92 -8.86
N LYS A 19 20.41 -38.09 -9.88
CA LYS A 19 21.41 -38.08 -10.96
C LYS A 19 21.83 -36.66 -11.32
N ARG A 20 23.11 -36.42 -11.05
CA ARG A 20 23.87 -35.29 -11.62
C ARG A 20 24.05 -35.57 -13.11
N TYR A 21 23.81 -34.60 -13.96
CA TYR A 21 24.19 -34.64 -15.38
C TYR A 21 25.49 -33.86 -15.57
N THR A 22 26.55 -34.53 -15.96
CA THR A 22 27.75 -33.99 -16.58
C THR A 22 27.57 -34.07 -18.10
N ILE A 23 27.61 -32.94 -18.77
CA ILE A 23 27.62 -32.88 -20.23
C ILE A 23 29.09 -32.81 -20.65
N SER A 24 29.62 -33.87 -21.26
CA SER A 24 30.86 -33.87 -21.98
C SER A 24 30.57 -33.69 -23.47
N SER A 25 30.97 -32.55 -24.03
CA SER A 25 30.95 -32.32 -25.48
C SER A 25 32.32 -32.62 -26.06
N ASN A 26 32.47 -33.77 -26.70
CA ASN A 26 33.58 -34.04 -27.58
C ASN A 26 33.26 -33.45 -28.98
N PHE A 27 33.96 -32.36 -29.36
CA PHE A 27 34.05 -31.91 -30.75
C PHE A 27 35.44 -32.21 -31.24
N ASN A 28 35.55 -33.20 -32.12
CA ASN A 28 36.77 -33.41 -32.94
C ASN A 28 36.68 -32.49 -34.16
N MET A 29 37.53 -31.48 -34.24
CA MET A 29 37.72 -30.71 -35.46
C MET A 29 39.05 -31.10 -36.09
N ASN A 30 38.97 -31.46 -37.35
CA ASN A 30 40.10 -31.84 -38.24
C ASN A 30 41.00 -30.64 -38.49
N THR A 31 42.32 -30.83 -38.32
CA THR A 31 43.35 -29.80 -38.29
C THR A 31 43.83 -29.31 -39.66
N GLU A 32 43.14 -29.63 -40.75
CA GLU A 32 43.67 -29.28 -42.12
C GLU A 32 43.10 -28.00 -42.75
N ASN A 33 42.19 -27.28 -42.12
CA ASN A 33 41.62 -26.05 -42.73
C ASN A 33 42.01 -24.73 -42.06
N ILE A 34 43.11 -24.66 -41.30
CA ILE A 34 43.54 -23.43 -40.60
C ILE A 34 44.77 -22.78 -41.29
N ARG A 35 45.06 -23.02 -42.56
CA ARG A 35 46.23 -22.41 -43.23
C ARG A 35 45.92 -21.33 -44.27
N LEU A 36 44.74 -20.79 -44.41
CA LEU A 36 44.44 -19.75 -45.42
C LEU A 36 43.55 -18.62 -44.93
N LEU A 37 43.87 -17.99 -43.79
CA LEU A 37 43.34 -16.65 -43.44
C LEU A 37 44.33 -15.86 -42.56
N SER A 38 45.58 -15.74 -43.07
CA SER A 38 46.54 -14.76 -42.56
C SER A 38 46.40 -13.47 -43.35
N THR A 39 45.38 -12.69 -43.14
CA THR A 39 45.31 -11.36 -43.74
C THR A 39 44.79 -10.33 -42.73
N ARG A 40 45.27 -9.16 -42.86
CA ARG A 40 45.13 -7.93 -42.08
C ARG A 40 43.74 -7.65 -41.46
N ARG A 41 42.69 -8.37 -41.86
CA ARG A 41 41.34 -8.23 -41.30
C ARG A 41 41.18 -8.88 -39.93
N LEU A 42 41.79 -10.06 -39.66
CA LEU A 42 41.67 -10.70 -38.34
C LEU A 42 42.45 -9.94 -37.26
N ARG A 43 43.59 -9.31 -37.62
CA ARG A 43 44.31 -8.45 -36.67
C ARG A 43 43.57 -7.15 -36.36
N ARG A 44 42.74 -6.61 -37.26
CA ARG A 44 41.90 -5.44 -36.99
C ARG A 44 40.67 -5.79 -36.12
N ILE A 45 40.09 -6.97 -36.27
CA ILE A 45 38.97 -7.42 -35.45
C ILE A 45 39.44 -7.78 -34.03
N LEU A 46 40.58 -8.47 -33.89
CA LEU A 46 41.19 -8.75 -32.57
C LEU A 46 41.72 -7.48 -31.88
N ALA A 47 42.28 -6.53 -32.61
CA ALA A 47 42.70 -5.25 -32.04
C ALA A 47 41.53 -4.38 -31.65
N SER A 48 40.40 -4.39 -32.38
CA SER A 48 39.21 -3.64 -32.03
C SER A 48 38.44 -4.29 -30.86
N THR A 49 38.43 -5.61 -30.71
CA THR A 49 37.81 -6.28 -29.55
C THR A 49 38.66 -6.18 -28.28
N VAL A 50 39.99 -6.17 -28.38
CA VAL A 50 40.86 -5.92 -27.21
C VAL A 50 40.86 -4.44 -26.82
N LEU A 51 40.81 -3.50 -27.80
CA LEU A 51 40.64 -2.07 -27.47
C LEU A 51 39.23 -1.73 -26.93
N ALA A 52 38.19 -2.40 -27.42
CA ALA A 52 36.84 -2.29 -26.85
C ALA A 52 36.75 -2.94 -25.44
N GLY A 53 37.44 -4.05 -25.21
CA GLY A 53 37.56 -4.68 -23.90
C GLY A 53 38.36 -3.85 -22.89
N LEU A 54 39.39 -3.12 -23.33
CA LEU A 54 40.19 -2.22 -22.50
C LEU A 54 39.55 -0.84 -22.29
N MET A 55 38.64 -0.40 -23.18
CA MET A 55 37.84 0.81 -22.95
C MET A 55 36.59 0.53 -22.11
N ILE A 56 36.10 -0.71 -22.04
CA ILE A 56 35.00 -1.10 -21.16
C ILE A 56 35.50 -1.35 -19.73
N SER A 57 36.77 -1.72 -19.52
CA SER A 57 37.34 -1.89 -18.17
C SER A 57 37.84 -0.59 -17.51
N GLY A 58 37.78 0.56 -18.22
CA GLY A 58 38.19 1.87 -17.70
C GLY A 58 37.06 2.81 -17.31
N MET A 59 35.79 2.40 -17.41
CA MET A 59 34.63 3.25 -17.10
C MET A 59 33.62 2.56 -16.17
N PHE A 60 34.06 1.87 -15.16
CA PHE A 60 33.26 1.70 -13.97
C PHE A 60 33.47 2.93 -13.07
N ALA A 61 32.80 4.03 -13.40
CA ALA A 61 32.49 5.01 -12.40
C ALA A 61 31.70 4.23 -11.32
N THR A 62 32.25 4.13 -10.11
CA THR A 62 31.59 3.57 -8.92
C THR A 62 30.45 4.50 -8.55
N GLY A 63 29.36 4.45 -9.32
CA GLY A 63 28.09 5.02 -8.92
C GLY A 63 27.56 4.18 -7.76
N HIS A 64 27.30 4.81 -6.61
CA HIS A 64 26.60 4.13 -5.53
C HIS A 64 25.21 3.72 -6.03
N ALA A 65 24.83 2.46 -5.83
CA ALA A 65 23.43 2.08 -5.99
C ALA A 65 22.61 2.86 -4.95
N LEU A 66 21.74 3.74 -5.40
CA LEU A 66 20.88 4.55 -4.56
C LEU A 66 19.46 4.02 -4.68
N GLU A 67 18.98 3.34 -3.63
CA GLU A 67 17.62 2.86 -3.55
C GLU A 67 16.86 3.60 -2.43
N ARG A 68 15.54 3.75 -2.58
CA ARG A 68 14.69 4.30 -1.53
C ARG A 68 13.83 3.21 -0.93
N LEU A 69 13.95 3.04 0.39
CA LEU A 69 13.15 2.15 1.22
C LEU A 69 12.13 2.99 1.99
N ALA A 70 10.96 3.10 1.48
CA ALA A 70 9.92 3.93 2.04
C ALA A 70 8.52 3.43 1.73
N GLY A 71 7.55 3.51 2.67
CA GLY A 71 6.13 3.27 2.59
C GLY A 71 5.32 4.55 2.43
N LYS A 72 4.01 4.45 2.14
CA LYS A 72 3.08 5.58 2.06
C LYS A 72 3.08 6.39 3.35
N ASP A 73 3.30 5.68 4.43
CA ASP A 73 3.33 6.15 5.78
C ASP A 73 4.31 5.30 6.59
N ARG A 74 4.39 5.57 7.88
CA ARG A 74 5.25 4.84 8.81
C ARG A 74 4.93 3.35 8.89
N PHE A 75 3.66 2.95 8.72
CA PHE A 75 3.24 1.56 8.79
C PHE A 75 3.73 0.79 7.58
N THR A 76 3.49 1.33 6.40
CA THR A 76 3.94 0.74 5.15
C THR A 76 5.46 0.82 4.97
N THR A 77 6.13 1.85 5.52
CA THR A 77 7.61 1.88 5.59
C THR A 77 8.14 0.71 6.44
N ALA A 78 7.52 0.45 7.58
CA ALA A 78 7.87 -0.70 8.43
C ALA A 78 7.64 -2.04 7.72
N VAL A 79 6.57 -2.14 6.92
CA VAL A 79 6.28 -3.31 6.08
C VAL A 79 7.34 -3.51 4.99
N GLU A 80 7.75 -2.46 4.28
CA GLU A 80 8.80 -2.56 3.26
C GLU A 80 10.16 -2.96 3.86
N ILE A 81 10.47 -2.49 5.07
CA ILE A 81 11.64 -2.93 5.83
C ILE A 81 11.52 -4.41 6.22
N SER A 82 10.35 -4.84 6.73
CA SER A 82 10.08 -6.22 7.12
C SER A 82 10.28 -7.21 5.98
N LYS A 83 9.80 -6.87 4.78
CA LYS A 83 9.98 -7.68 3.56
C LYS A 83 11.46 -7.94 3.21
N ARG A 84 12.36 -7.04 3.59
CA ARG A 84 13.82 -7.17 3.37
C ARG A 84 14.49 -8.07 4.42
N ILE A 85 13.85 -8.31 5.56
CA ILE A 85 14.42 -9.15 6.64
C ILE A 85 14.24 -10.63 6.36
N ASN A 86 13.31 -11.05 5.49
CA ASN A 86 13.03 -12.44 5.10
C ASN A 86 12.77 -13.36 6.31
N ALA A 87 11.85 -12.98 7.18
CA ALA A 87 11.47 -13.75 8.34
C ALA A 87 10.36 -14.78 7.97
N ASP A 88 10.71 -15.87 7.27
CA ASP A 88 9.81 -17.02 7.16
C ASP A 88 9.72 -17.70 8.54
N ASN A 89 8.52 -17.79 9.10
CA ASN A 89 8.23 -18.26 10.47
C ASN A 89 8.97 -17.47 11.58
N GLY A 90 9.38 -16.24 11.29
CA GLY A 90 10.13 -15.37 12.20
C GLY A 90 9.29 -14.82 13.34
N THR A 91 9.93 -13.98 14.13
CA THR A 91 9.28 -13.20 15.19
C THR A 91 8.85 -11.85 14.65
N ILE A 92 7.66 -11.37 15.04
CA ILE A 92 7.23 -10.01 14.79
C ILE A 92 7.20 -9.23 16.11
N ILE A 93 7.77 -8.03 16.11
CA ILE A 93 7.66 -7.08 17.20
C ILE A 93 6.62 -6.02 16.82
N VAL A 94 5.56 -5.92 17.58
CA VAL A 94 4.48 -4.94 17.37
C VAL A 94 4.66 -3.76 18.34
N ALA A 95 4.70 -2.54 17.82
CA ALA A 95 4.82 -1.32 18.62
C ALA A 95 3.87 -0.22 18.12
N ASN A 96 3.48 0.69 19.01
CA ASN A 96 2.61 1.81 18.64
C ASN A 96 3.38 2.87 17.83
N ALA A 97 2.83 3.27 16.69
CA ALA A 97 3.42 4.25 15.80
C ALA A 97 3.41 5.70 16.32
N ARG A 98 2.58 6.02 17.30
CA ARG A 98 2.46 7.35 17.90
C ARG A 98 3.13 7.44 19.26
N SER A 99 3.16 6.34 20.02
CA SER A 99 3.87 6.19 21.29
C SER A 99 5.08 5.26 21.11
N TYR A 100 5.94 5.62 20.19
CA TYR A 100 7.02 4.80 19.64
C TYR A 100 8.21 4.57 20.58
N VAL A 101 8.20 5.15 21.75
CA VAL A 101 9.36 5.11 22.64
C VAL A 101 9.67 3.68 23.11
N ASP A 102 8.64 2.86 23.26
CA ASP A 102 8.79 1.43 23.59
C ASP A 102 9.45 0.65 22.44
N ALA A 103 9.25 1.10 21.19
CA ALA A 103 9.86 0.48 20.01
C ALA A 103 11.38 0.64 19.93
N LEU A 104 11.95 1.62 20.58
CA LEU A 104 13.39 1.93 20.49
C LEU A 104 14.27 0.78 21.02
N SER A 105 13.88 0.18 22.15
CA SER A 105 14.54 -1.02 22.69
C SER A 105 14.15 -2.29 21.94
N GLY A 106 13.00 -2.27 21.27
CA GLY A 106 12.47 -3.37 20.48
C GLY A 106 13.36 -3.76 19.30
N GLY A 107 14.18 -2.82 18.81
CA GLY A 107 15.18 -3.09 17.76
C GLY A 107 16.15 -4.21 18.17
N SER A 108 16.65 -4.18 19.39
CA SER A 108 17.54 -5.23 19.90
C SER A 108 16.84 -6.56 20.06
N LEU A 109 15.57 -6.58 20.49
CA LEU A 109 14.77 -7.81 20.57
C LEU A 109 14.51 -8.39 19.17
N ALA A 110 14.19 -7.54 18.20
CA ALA A 110 13.98 -7.96 16.82
C ALA A 110 15.26 -8.58 16.22
N VAL A 111 16.43 -7.98 16.49
CA VAL A 111 17.72 -8.57 16.08
C VAL A 111 17.96 -9.90 16.76
N ALA A 112 17.79 -9.98 18.10
CA ALA A 112 18.03 -11.20 18.88
C ALA A 112 17.14 -12.36 18.42
N SER A 113 15.88 -12.05 18.10
CA SER A 113 14.88 -13.03 17.64
C SER A 113 14.83 -13.22 16.12
N GLN A 114 15.75 -12.61 15.36
CA GLN A 114 15.78 -12.61 13.88
C GLN A 114 14.45 -12.16 13.26
N GLY A 115 13.78 -11.23 13.92
CA GLY A 115 12.46 -10.73 13.56
C GLY A 115 12.48 -9.32 12.97
N SER A 116 11.30 -8.81 12.69
CA SER A 116 11.07 -7.45 12.22
C SER A 116 10.15 -6.65 13.14
N ILE A 117 10.20 -5.31 13.03
CA ILE A 117 9.32 -4.41 13.78
C ILE A 117 8.21 -3.94 12.86
N LEU A 118 6.96 -4.17 13.26
CA LEU A 118 5.78 -3.64 12.62
C LEU A 118 5.06 -2.64 13.52
N LEU A 119 4.52 -1.60 12.92
CA LEU A 119 3.85 -0.54 13.63
C LEU A 119 2.34 -0.69 13.58
N VAL A 120 1.68 -0.35 14.69
CA VAL A 120 0.22 -0.35 14.81
C VAL A 120 -0.28 0.98 15.39
N GLU A 121 -1.56 1.29 15.20
CA GLU A 121 -2.25 2.30 15.98
C GLU A 121 -2.59 1.75 17.37
N LYS A 122 -2.96 2.64 18.32
CA LYS A 122 -3.31 2.21 19.68
C LYS A 122 -4.41 1.14 19.69
N ASN A 123 -5.46 1.33 18.90
CA ASN A 123 -6.68 0.51 18.93
C ASN A 123 -6.90 -0.30 17.64
N ALA A 124 -5.97 -0.28 16.69
CA ALA A 124 -6.16 -0.92 15.40
C ALA A 124 -4.85 -1.39 14.77
N ILE A 125 -4.92 -2.47 14.01
CA ILE A 125 -3.85 -2.93 13.15
C ILE A 125 -4.15 -2.41 11.74
N PRO A 126 -3.31 -1.55 11.15
CA PRO A 126 -3.47 -1.15 9.75
C PRO A 126 -3.47 -2.38 8.83
N SER A 127 -4.29 -2.35 7.77
CA SER A 127 -4.44 -3.52 6.87
C SER A 127 -3.10 -4.01 6.33
N HIS A 128 -2.23 -3.10 5.87
CA HIS A 128 -0.91 -3.48 5.37
C HIS A 128 0.00 -4.12 6.43
N THR A 129 -0.13 -3.69 7.69
CA THR A 129 0.57 -4.33 8.82
C THR A 129 0.03 -5.74 9.04
N LEU A 130 -1.29 -5.91 8.97
CA LEU A 130 -1.93 -7.21 9.09
C LEU A 130 -1.56 -8.14 7.93
N ASP A 131 -1.63 -7.64 6.69
CA ASP A 131 -1.23 -8.40 5.50
C ASP A 131 0.22 -8.91 5.62
N GLU A 132 1.11 -8.08 6.19
CA GLU A 132 2.51 -8.47 6.42
C GLU A 132 2.65 -9.52 7.54
N ILE A 133 1.89 -9.40 8.63
CA ILE A 133 1.83 -10.43 9.68
C ILE A 133 1.34 -11.76 9.10
N GLU A 134 0.30 -11.73 8.27
CA GLU A 134 -0.25 -12.91 7.59
C GLU A 134 0.72 -13.50 6.55
N ARG A 135 1.53 -12.66 5.88
CA ARG A 135 2.59 -13.09 4.97
C ARG A 135 3.73 -13.82 5.70
N VAL A 136 4.21 -13.22 6.80
CA VAL A 136 5.32 -13.75 7.60
C VAL A 136 4.92 -15.01 8.36
N LYS A 137 3.65 -15.14 8.77
CA LYS A 137 3.12 -16.22 9.62
C LYS A 137 3.99 -16.44 10.85
N PRO A 138 4.20 -15.41 11.69
CA PRO A 138 5.16 -15.48 12.75
C PRO A 138 4.81 -16.58 13.76
N SER A 139 5.83 -17.31 14.20
CA SER A 139 5.68 -18.26 15.30
C SER A 139 5.43 -17.57 16.64
N LYS A 140 5.80 -16.27 16.73
CA LYS A 140 5.65 -15.46 17.94
C LYS A 140 5.51 -13.98 17.59
N ILE A 141 4.64 -13.30 18.34
CA ILE A 141 4.50 -11.84 18.27
C ILE A 141 4.76 -11.25 19.65
N TYR A 142 5.72 -10.34 19.74
CA TYR A 142 5.89 -9.49 20.91
C TYR A 142 5.14 -8.19 20.74
N ILE A 143 4.32 -7.80 21.74
CA ILE A 143 3.69 -6.48 21.80
C ILE A 143 4.44 -5.64 22.83
N LEU A 144 5.01 -4.51 22.40
CA LEU A 144 5.76 -3.62 23.28
C LEU A 144 4.89 -2.49 23.81
N GLY A 145 5.00 -2.29 25.13
CA GLY A 145 4.26 -1.26 25.86
C GLY A 145 2.95 -1.74 26.47
N GLY A 146 2.43 -0.94 27.40
CA GLY A 146 1.20 -1.21 28.13
C GLY A 146 -0.06 -0.97 27.29
N TYR A 147 -1.22 -1.22 27.88
CA TYR A 147 -2.54 -1.03 27.23
C TYR A 147 -2.84 0.42 26.82
N SER A 148 -2.16 1.38 27.42
CA SER A 148 -2.22 2.78 26.98
C SER A 148 -1.51 3.01 25.64
N SER A 149 -0.53 2.17 25.30
CA SER A 149 0.25 2.21 24.07
C SER A 149 -0.41 1.35 22.97
N VAL A 150 -0.60 0.08 23.24
CA VAL A 150 -1.28 -0.88 22.35
C VAL A 150 -2.41 -1.56 23.11
N SER A 151 -3.65 -1.27 22.74
CA SER A 151 -4.83 -1.69 23.51
C SER A 151 -5.05 -3.21 23.50
N PRO A 152 -5.90 -3.73 24.42
CA PRO A 152 -6.34 -5.12 24.39
C PRO A 152 -7.03 -5.52 23.09
N THR A 153 -7.67 -4.58 22.39
CA THR A 153 -8.34 -4.84 21.11
C THR A 153 -7.34 -5.36 20.06
N VAL A 154 -6.18 -4.72 19.93
CA VAL A 154 -5.11 -5.15 19.02
C VAL A 154 -4.56 -6.52 19.44
N GLU A 155 -4.30 -6.71 20.72
CA GLU A 155 -3.80 -8.00 21.24
C GLU A 155 -4.81 -9.13 21.00
N ASN A 156 -6.09 -8.89 21.29
CA ASN A 156 -7.15 -9.89 21.12
C ASN A 156 -7.37 -10.22 19.63
N ASP A 157 -7.31 -9.24 18.74
CA ASP A 157 -7.42 -9.50 17.29
C ASP A 157 -6.30 -10.45 16.82
N LEU A 158 -5.08 -10.24 17.27
CA LEU A 158 -3.97 -11.13 16.95
C LEU A 158 -4.13 -12.52 17.58
N ARG A 159 -4.61 -12.62 18.84
CA ARG A 159 -4.86 -13.91 19.51
C ARG A 159 -5.98 -14.71 18.84
N ILE A 160 -7.07 -14.05 18.43
CA ILE A 160 -8.18 -14.71 17.71
C ILE A 160 -7.72 -15.28 16.37
N ARG A 161 -6.72 -14.65 15.74
CA ARG A 161 -6.08 -15.15 14.52
C ARG A 161 -5.11 -16.31 14.74
N GLY A 162 -4.92 -16.72 15.98
CA GLY A 162 -4.12 -17.89 16.34
C GLY A 162 -2.64 -17.61 16.61
N TYR A 163 -2.22 -16.34 16.72
CA TYR A 163 -0.81 -16.03 17.00
C TYR A 163 -0.47 -16.16 18.48
N ASP A 164 0.74 -16.67 18.78
CA ASP A 164 1.32 -16.67 20.12
C ASP A 164 1.81 -15.27 20.47
N ILE A 165 1.19 -14.65 21.49
CA ILE A 165 1.42 -13.26 21.87
C ILE A 165 2.08 -13.16 23.24
N ILE A 166 3.22 -12.48 23.28
CA ILE A 166 3.89 -12.07 24.52
C ILE A 166 3.88 -10.55 24.60
N ARG A 167 3.28 -10.00 25.67
CA ARG A 167 3.35 -8.56 25.94
C ARG A 167 4.51 -8.25 26.89
N ILE A 168 5.35 -7.29 26.50
CA ILE A 168 6.41 -6.74 27.33
C ILE A 168 6.08 -5.29 27.65
N SER A 169 5.79 -5.00 28.93
CA SER A 169 5.46 -3.65 29.38
C SER A 169 5.90 -3.39 30.81
N GLY A 170 6.37 -2.18 31.07
CA GLY A 170 6.67 -1.65 32.41
C GLY A 170 5.70 -0.53 32.81
N GLN A 171 5.93 0.09 33.96
CA GLN A 171 5.19 1.26 34.42
C GLN A 171 5.50 2.50 33.55
N ASP A 172 6.72 2.54 33.00
CA ASP A 172 7.18 3.55 32.06
C ASP A 172 8.07 2.92 30.96
N ARG A 173 8.56 3.76 30.05
CA ARG A 173 9.43 3.37 28.94
C ARG A 173 10.77 2.76 29.38
N TYR A 174 11.30 3.19 30.52
CA TYR A 174 12.59 2.72 31.04
C TYR A 174 12.43 1.31 31.59
N GLN A 175 11.37 1.07 32.35
CA GLN A 175 11.05 -0.27 32.86
C GLN A 175 10.62 -1.22 31.72
N THR A 176 9.91 -0.71 30.70
CA THR A 176 9.63 -1.50 29.48
C THR A 176 10.94 -1.91 28.80
N SER A 177 11.88 -0.97 28.63
CA SER A 177 13.20 -1.24 28.06
C SER A 177 14.00 -2.25 28.87
N GLU A 178 13.96 -2.14 30.21
CA GLU A 178 14.61 -3.08 31.12
C GLU A 178 14.07 -4.52 30.94
N LYS A 179 12.76 -4.69 30.90
CA LYS A 179 12.12 -6.00 30.65
C LYS A 179 12.44 -6.58 29.28
N ILE A 180 12.59 -5.72 28.25
CA ILE A 180 13.04 -6.15 26.92
C ILE A 180 14.48 -6.69 27.00
N VAL A 181 15.35 -6.01 27.74
CA VAL A 181 16.74 -6.46 27.96
C VAL A 181 16.76 -7.78 28.70
N ASP A 182 15.94 -7.93 29.76
CA ASP A 182 15.82 -9.20 30.51
C ASP A 182 15.38 -10.34 29.57
N GLU A 183 14.34 -10.14 28.77
CA GLU A 183 13.86 -11.13 27.81
C GLU A 183 14.96 -11.56 26.81
N ILE A 184 15.79 -10.58 26.36
CA ILE A 184 16.92 -10.89 25.46
C ILE A 184 17.98 -11.71 26.19
N ILE A 185 18.35 -11.32 27.41
CA ILE A 185 19.38 -12.03 28.20
C ILE A 185 18.93 -13.46 28.48
N ASP A 186 17.69 -13.63 28.91
CA ASP A 186 17.16 -14.93 29.33
C ASP A 186 17.03 -15.91 28.14
N LYS A 187 16.58 -15.44 26.98
CA LYS A 187 16.31 -16.30 25.83
C LYS A 187 17.45 -16.43 24.84
N TYR A 188 18.21 -15.35 24.64
CA TYR A 188 19.19 -15.28 23.54
C TYR A 188 20.62 -15.06 24.04
N GLY A 189 20.77 -14.73 25.33
CA GLY A 189 22.05 -14.36 25.94
C GLY A 189 22.55 -12.97 25.49
N ALA A 190 23.40 -12.34 26.29
CA ALA A 190 24.04 -11.08 25.98
C ALA A 190 25.52 -11.07 26.37
N GLU A 191 26.34 -10.37 25.55
CA GLU A 191 27.79 -10.20 25.75
C GLU A 191 28.11 -8.84 26.34
N GLY A 192 27.19 -7.91 26.27
CA GLY A 192 27.32 -6.54 26.75
C GLY A 192 25.98 -5.85 26.87
N LEU A 193 25.98 -4.62 27.32
CA LEU A 193 24.80 -3.76 27.46
C LEU A 193 25.09 -2.36 26.98
N CYS A 194 24.25 -1.87 26.09
CA CYS A 194 24.31 -0.54 25.52
C CYS A 194 23.36 0.42 26.26
N LEU A 195 23.86 1.42 26.97
CA LEU A 195 23.06 2.39 27.65
C LEU A 195 22.83 3.63 26.76
N VAL A 196 21.57 4.01 26.60
CA VAL A 196 21.16 5.17 25.79
C VAL A 196 20.13 5.99 26.57
N SER A 197 20.22 7.31 26.53
CA SER A 197 19.18 8.18 27.09
C SER A 197 18.43 8.99 26.04
N ASN A 198 18.98 9.11 24.83
CA ASN A 198 18.39 9.86 23.72
C ASN A 198 17.81 8.89 22.67
N GLN A 199 16.60 9.16 22.25
CA GLN A 199 15.85 8.34 21.29
C GLN A 199 16.56 8.20 19.94
N MET A 200 17.16 9.29 19.45
CA MET A 200 17.85 9.28 18.16
C MET A 200 19.11 8.40 18.17
N ASP A 201 19.83 8.42 19.27
CA ASP A 201 21.02 7.61 19.45
C ASP A 201 20.68 6.11 19.50
N ALA A 202 19.50 5.75 20.06
CA ALA A 202 19.03 4.37 20.12
C ALA A 202 18.80 3.74 18.73
N ILE A 203 18.32 4.52 17.76
CA ILE A 203 18.09 4.02 16.39
C ILE A 203 19.41 3.64 15.72
N SER A 204 20.38 4.57 15.72
CA SER A 204 21.70 4.32 15.14
C SER A 204 22.45 3.22 15.89
N ALA A 205 22.28 3.17 17.21
CA ALA A 205 22.88 2.17 18.08
C ALA A 205 22.48 0.73 17.68
N CYS A 206 21.23 0.52 17.26
CA CYS A 206 20.73 -0.81 16.95
C CYS A 206 21.52 -1.52 15.85
N ALA A 207 22.01 -0.78 14.85
CA ALA A 207 22.84 -1.30 13.77
C ALA A 207 24.19 -1.87 14.26
N TYR A 208 24.72 -1.36 15.35
CA TYR A 208 25.98 -1.79 15.95
C TYR A 208 25.77 -2.77 17.12
N CYS A 209 24.83 -2.45 18.00
CA CYS A 209 24.62 -3.19 19.25
C CYS A 209 23.92 -4.53 19.00
N GLY A 210 22.91 -4.55 18.14
CA GLY A 210 22.15 -5.76 17.79
C GLY A 210 21.56 -6.48 18.99
N GLY A 211 21.40 -7.78 18.88
CA GLY A 211 20.85 -8.63 19.93
C GLY A 211 21.84 -9.03 21.03
N LYS A 212 23.14 -9.07 20.72
CA LYS A 212 24.18 -9.47 21.70
C LYS A 212 24.58 -8.36 22.66
N LYS A 213 24.26 -7.13 22.36
CA LYS A 213 24.51 -5.94 23.20
C LYS A 213 23.21 -5.14 23.29
N PRO A 214 22.16 -5.67 23.96
CA PRO A 214 20.85 -5.04 23.95
C PRO A 214 20.89 -3.58 24.41
N ILE A 215 19.95 -2.78 23.89
CA ILE A 215 19.83 -1.36 24.18
C ILE A 215 18.94 -1.18 25.42
N LEU A 216 19.51 -0.59 26.48
CA LEU A 216 18.79 -0.17 27.66
C LEU A 216 18.58 1.33 27.64
N LEU A 217 17.32 1.77 27.61
CA LEU A 217 16.96 3.18 27.79
C LEU A 217 17.08 3.58 29.25
N ILE A 218 17.77 4.65 29.53
CA ILE A 218 17.93 5.19 30.88
C ILE A 218 17.41 6.60 31.00
N ASN A 219 16.86 6.93 32.17
CA ASN A 219 16.51 8.30 32.51
C ASN A 219 17.74 9.02 33.08
N LYS A 220 18.24 10.05 32.38
CA LYS A 220 19.42 10.79 32.78
C LYS A 220 19.33 11.44 34.17
N SER A 221 18.10 11.75 34.63
CA SER A 221 17.86 12.44 35.90
C SER A 221 17.42 11.50 37.04
N LYS A 222 16.96 10.28 36.74
CA LYS A 222 16.34 9.34 37.69
C LYS A 222 16.81 7.90 37.52
N ALA A 223 17.98 7.67 36.91
CA ALA A 223 18.49 6.32 36.74
C ALA A 223 18.81 5.71 38.12
N SER A 224 18.21 4.54 38.37
CA SER A 224 18.36 3.83 39.65
C SER A 224 19.63 2.98 39.68
N ASP A 225 20.27 2.89 40.82
CA ASP A 225 21.51 2.15 41.04
C ASP A 225 21.35 0.62 40.79
N HIS A 226 20.13 0.13 40.93
CA HIS A 226 19.85 -1.31 40.67
C HIS A 226 20.30 -1.76 39.28
N ILE A 227 20.30 -0.90 38.27
CA ILE A 227 20.75 -1.20 36.90
C ILE A 227 22.23 -1.59 36.88
N GLY A 228 23.08 -0.86 37.65
CA GLY A 228 24.48 -1.17 37.77
C GLY A 228 24.73 -2.55 38.39
N ILE A 229 23.96 -2.87 39.42
CA ILE A 229 24.03 -4.13 40.16
C ILE A 229 23.43 -5.31 39.31
N LYS A 230 22.23 -5.10 38.80
CA LYS A 230 21.50 -6.13 38.04
C LYS A 230 22.29 -6.65 36.84
N TYR A 231 22.98 -5.77 36.14
CA TYR A 231 23.76 -6.12 34.95
C TYR A 231 25.29 -6.04 35.18
N GLU A 232 25.75 -6.25 36.40
CA GLU A 232 27.18 -6.12 36.74
C GLU A 232 28.11 -7.00 35.89
N LYS A 233 27.66 -8.20 35.53
CA LYS A 233 28.43 -9.18 34.75
C LYS A 233 28.58 -8.81 33.27
N LEU A 234 27.80 -7.84 32.76
CA LEU A 234 27.86 -7.43 31.38
C LEU A 234 28.84 -6.27 31.17
N ASN A 235 29.55 -6.31 30.05
CA ASN A 235 30.33 -5.15 29.61
C ASN A 235 29.38 -4.01 29.18
N LYS A 236 29.36 -2.93 29.97
CA LYS A 236 28.46 -1.81 29.74
C LYS A 236 29.19 -0.66 29.04
N PHE A 237 28.53 -0.04 28.05
CA PHE A 237 29.03 1.14 27.34
C PHE A 237 27.91 2.14 27.07
N ALA A 238 28.30 3.42 26.92
CA ALA A 238 27.37 4.51 26.69
C ALA A 238 27.32 4.90 25.21
N ILE A 239 26.11 5.17 24.69
CA ILE A 239 25.92 5.89 23.42
C ILE A 239 25.24 7.22 23.70
N GLY A 240 25.88 8.29 23.24
CA GLY A 240 25.50 9.68 23.45
C GLY A 240 26.48 10.47 24.33
N GLY A 241 26.46 11.79 24.15
CA GLY A 241 27.34 12.75 24.81
C GLY A 241 27.13 12.82 26.33
N ARG A 242 27.98 13.63 26.98
CA ARG A 242 27.90 13.87 28.44
C ARG A 242 26.58 14.51 28.88
N ASP A 243 25.93 15.27 27.99
CA ASP A 243 24.60 15.86 28.26
C ASP A 243 23.49 14.82 28.28
N SER A 244 23.69 13.69 27.58
CA SER A 244 22.76 12.54 27.53
C SER A 244 23.01 11.58 28.67
N ILE A 245 24.29 11.20 28.90
CA ILE A 245 24.73 10.31 29.98
C ILE A 245 25.88 11.03 30.71
N GLY A 246 25.55 11.67 31.81
CA GLY A 246 26.50 12.43 32.63
C GLY A 246 27.66 11.57 33.13
N GLN A 247 28.77 12.21 33.52
CA GLN A 247 29.95 11.51 34.02
C GLN A 247 29.67 10.76 35.32
N ASP A 248 28.75 11.27 36.16
CA ASP A 248 28.29 10.59 37.34
C ASP A 248 27.64 9.24 37.06
N LEU A 249 26.67 9.18 36.13
CA LEU A 249 26.05 7.92 35.70
C LEU A 249 27.04 6.99 35.00
N TYR A 250 27.96 7.56 34.22
CA TYR A 250 29.01 6.80 33.56
C TYR A 250 29.89 6.03 34.57
N ASN A 251 30.33 6.72 35.63
CA ASN A 251 31.14 6.12 36.69
C ASN A 251 30.33 5.13 37.56
N ARG A 252 29.13 5.53 37.96
CA ARG A 252 28.22 4.75 38.82
C ARG A 252 27.78 3.42 38.22
N PHE A 253 27.59 3.36 36.90
CA PHE A 253 27.24 2.12 36.24
C PHE A 253 28.43 1.33 35.73
N GLY A 254 29.66 1.78 35.98
CA GLY A 254 30.88 1.11 35.54
C GLY A 254 30.98 1.01 34.01
N LEU A 255 30.60 2.06 33.31
CA LEU A 255 30.66 2.10 31.84
C LEU A 255 32.12 2.16 31.40
N LYS A 256 32.52 1.34 30.45
CA LYS A 256 33.92 1.24 30.01
C LYS A 256 34.26 2.13 28.83
N ASN A 257 33.29 2.31 27.91
CA ASN A 257 33.46 3.08 26.69
C ASN A 257 32.28 4.01 26.44
N ARG A 258 32.54 5.07 25.70
CA ARG A 258 31.53 6.02 25.24
C ARG A 258 31.66 6.21 23.72
N ILE A 259 30.55 6.07 23.00
CA ILE A 259 30.44 6.39 21.59
C ILE A 259 29.53 7.61 21.48
N ALA A 260 30.10 8.74 21.06
CA ALA A 260 29.37 10.01 20.97
C ALA A 260 30.01 10.97 19.99
N GLY A 261 29.18 11.76 19.34
CA GLY A 261 29.57 12.93 18.58
C GLY A 261 29.04 14.21 19.21
N LYS A 262 29.17 15.33 18.50
CA LYS A 262 28.71 16.66 18.92
C LYS A 262 27.20 16.75 19.03
N ASP A 263 26.53 16.02 18.15
CA ASP A 263 25.07 15.92 18.09
C ASP A 263 24.67 14.50 17.63
N ARG A 264 23.35 14.26 17.43
CA ARG A 264 22.82 12.96 16.99
C ARG A 264 23.33 12.53 15.62
N TYR A 265 23.62 13.48 14.72
CA TYR A 265 24.13 13.19 13.37
C TYR A 265 25.59 12.71 13.46
N ASP A 266 26.38 13.40 14.24
CA ASP A 266 27.78 13.03 14.48
C ASP A 266 27.88 11.72 15.28
N THR A 267 27.02 11.51 16.28
CA THR A 267 26.92 10.23 17.02
C THR A 267 26.60 9.07 16.06
N ALA A 268 25.67 9.25 15.12
CA ALA A 268 25.35 8.23 14.13
C ALA A 268 26.57 7.91 13.22
N ILE A 269 27.36 8.90 12.83
CA ILE A 269 28.61 8.72 12.11
C ILE A 269 29.63 7.93 12.95
N GLU A 270 29.84 8.31 14.23
CA GLU A 270 30.79 7.62 15.10
C GLU A 270 30.38 6.14 15.32
N ILE A 271 29.08 5.85 15.47
CA ILE A 271 28.58 4.46 15.49
C ILE A 271 28.88 3.76 14.17
N SER A 272 28.61 4.42 13.06
CA SER A 272 28.78 3.83 11.73
C SER A 272 30.26 3.47 11.42
N LYS A 273 31.23 4.18 12.01
CA LYS A 273 32.65 3.85 11.88
C LYS A 273 33.02 2.50 12.49
N LEU A 274 32.24 2.03 13.46
CA LEU A 274 32.45 0.74 14.14
C LEU A 274 31.85 -0.44 13.37
N ILE A 275 31.10 -0.18 12.32
CA ILE A 275 30.48 -1.21 11.46
C ILE A 275 31.38 -1.39 10.23
N SER A 276 31.78 -2.62 9.94
CA SER A 276 32.75 -2.92 8.88
C SER A 276 32.15 -2.96 7.46
N GLY A 277 30.84 -3.10 7.32
CA GLY A 277 30.17 -3.21 6.02
C GLY A 277 30.25 -1.92 5.17
N ASP A 278 30.03 -2.08 3.89
CA ASP A 278 30.11 -1.03 2.85
C ASP A 278 28.74 -0.55 2.36
N LYS A 279 27.68 -0.86 3.12
CA LYS A 279 26.29 -0.43 2.92
C LYS A 279 25.83 0.55 4.00
N ALA A 280 25.04 1.54 3.61
CA ALA A 280 24.42 2.49 4.53
C ALA A 280 22.92 2.66 4.28
N TYR A 281 22.20 2.88 5.37
CA TYR A 281 20.82 3.35 5.38
C TYR A 281 20.79 4.80 5.88
N VAL A 282 20.28 5.72 5.07
CA VAL A 282 20.17 7.14 5.41
C VAL A 282 18.74 7.47 5.79
N ALA A 283 18.54 7.90 7.04
CA ALA A 283 17.25 8.21 7.60
C ALA A 283 17.19 9.63 8.17
N SER A 284 15.99 10.16 8.39
CA SER A 284 15.83 11.50 8.97
C SER A 284 16.22 11.52 10.45
N GLY A 285 17.08 12.44 10.82
CA GLY A 285 17.36 12.78 12.23
C GLY A 285 16.38 13.78 12.85
N GLN A 286 15.37 14.23 12.07
CA GLN A 286 14.31 15.15 12.50
C GLN A 286 12.96 14.45 12.64
N ASN A 287 12.69 13.41 11.84
CA ASN A 287 11.52 12.54 11.94
C ASN A 287 11.97 11.09 12.01
N ILE A 288 12.00 10.52 13.20
CA ILE A 288 12.57 9.20 13.48
C ILE A 288 11.64 8.03 13.14
N ILE A 289 10.38 8.31 12.89
CA ILE A 289 9.34 7.29 12.89
C ILE A 289 9.56 6.25 11.79
N ASP A 290 10.02 6.70 10.62
CA ASP A 290 10.35 5.81 9.50
C ASP A 290 11.59 4.95 9.77
N ALA A 291 12.45 5.39 10.68
CA ALA A 291 13.67 4.67 11.05
C ALA A 291 13.49 3.68 12.22
N LEU A 292 12.33 3.67 12.90
CA LEU A 292 12.10 2.79 14.07
C LEU A 292 12.25 1.31 13.74
N SER A 293 11.82 0.89 12.56
CA SER A 293 11.89 -0.50 12.12
C SER A 293 13.22 -0.87 11.44
N LEU A 294 14.12 0.10 11.25
CA LEU A 294 15.31 -0.05 10.42
C LEU A 294 16.43 -0.84 11.09
N GLY A 295 16.53 -0.77 12.42
CA GLY A 295 17.64 -1.36 13.18
C GLY A 295 17.92 -2.83 12.84
N PRO A 296 16.92 -3.73 12.85
CA PRO A 296 17.10 -5.14 12.51
C PRO A 296 17.64 -5.37 11.10
N LEU A 297 17.14 -4.61 10.11
CA LEU A 297 17.62 -4.70 8.73
C LEU A 297 19.06 -4.23 8.60
N ALA A 298 19.39 -3.08 9.20
CA ALA A 298 20.75 -2.54 9.17
C ALA A 298 21.75 -3.48 9.84
N TYR A 299 21.38 -4.10 10.96
CA TYR A 299 22.21 -5.08 11.63
C TYR A 299 22.44 -6.34 10.75
N LYS A 300 21.35 -6.87 10.17
CA LYS A 300 21.40 -8.03 9.25
C LYS A 300 22.34 -7.80 8.08
N ASP A 301 22.28 -6.61 7.48
CA ASP A 301 23.07 -6.23 6.30
C ASP A 301 24.50 -5.79 6.66
N GLY A 302 24.86 -5.73 7.95
CA GLY A 302 26.12 -5.13 8.39
C GLY A 302 26.25 -3.66 7.97
N ALA A 303 25.13 -2.94 7.89
CA ALA A 303 25.02 -1.60 7.34
C ALA A 303 25.02 -0.51 8.42
N GLY A 304 25.61 0.64 8.14
CA GLY A 304 25.52 1.82 8.99
C GLY A 304 24.15 2.51 8.88
N ILE A 305 23.61 3.04 9.99
CA ILE A 305 22.47 3.97 9.96
C ILE A 305 23.02 5.41 10.09
N ILE A 306 22.84 6.18 9.03
CA ILE A 306 23.26 7.58 8.95
C ILE A 306 22.01 8.47 9.12
N LEU A 307 22.08 9.41 10.05
CA LEU A 307 21.02 10.39 10.23
C LEU A 307 21.30 11.66 9.42
N THR A 308 20.26 12.22 8.82
CA THR A 308 20.36 13.46 8.02
C THR A 308 19.35 14.52 8.45
N LYS A 309 19.69 15.78 8.18
CA LYS A 309 18.76 16.91 8.19
C LYS A 309 18.06 16.99 6.82
N VAL A 310 16.88 17.60 6.77
CA VAL A 310 16.21 17.93 5.50
C VAL A 310 17.07 18.87 4.64
N SER A 311 17.83 19.78 5.29
CA SER A 311 18.71 20.72 4.61
C SER A 311 19.97 20.11 3.99
N GLY A 312 20.27 18.85 4.29
CA GLY A 312 21.45 18.17 3.77
C GLY A 312 22.30 17.46 4.82
N ILE A 313 23.32 16.79 4.34
CA ILE A 313 24.39 16.17 5.13
C ILE A 313 25.54 17.17 5.20
N ASP A 314 26.19 17.29 6.36
CA ASP A 314 27.40 18.10 6.47
C ASP A 314 28.47 17.59 5.49
N LYS A 315 29.15 18.52 4.79
CA LYS A 315 30.16 18.16 3.77
C LYS A 315 31.26 17.26 4.32
N THR A 316 31.61 17.41 5.58
CA THR A 316 32.60 16.56 6.26
C THR A 316 32.14 15.10 6.31
N TYR A 317 30.86 14.88 6.61
CA TYR A 317 30.27 13.53 6.65
C TYR A 317 29.98 12.99 5.26
N GLU A 318 29.61 13.84 4.31
CA GLU A 318 29.40 13.45 2.92
C GLU A 318 30.66 12.78 2.34
N SER A 319 31.83 13.35 2.58
CA SER A 319 33.11 12.75 2.15
C SER A 319 33.36 11.38 2.77
N TYR A 320 33.11 11.22 4.07
CA TYR A 320 33.22 9.94 4.77
C TYR A 320 32.25 8.90 4.21
N ILE A 321 30.96 9.25 4.08
CA ILE A 321 29.91 8.37 3.57
C ILE A 321 30.27 7.89 2.17
N ASN A 322 30.69 8.81 1.33
CA ASN A 322 31.07 8.54 -0.05
C ASN A 322 32.32 7.66 -0.20
N SER A 323 33.25 7.73 0.75
CA SER A 323 34.47 6.90 0.71
C SER A 323 34.25 5.51 1.28
N LYS A 324 33.36 5.37 2.27
CA LYS A 324 33.13 4.11 2.99
C LYS A 324 32.10 3.22 2.32
N TYR A 325 30.99 3.79 1.85
CA TYR A 325 29.83 3.00 1.41
C TYR A 325 29.74 2.89 -0.11
N LYS A 326 29.56 1.67 -0.61
CA LYS A 326 29.30 1.38 -2.03
C LYS A 326 27.81 1.41 -2.35
N GLU A 327 26.97 1.08 -1.36
CA GLU A 327 25.53 1.07 -1.47
C GLU A 327 24.94 2.01 -0.42
N ILE A 328 24.10 2.94 -0.86
CA ILE A 328 23.40 3.89 0.00
C ILE A 328 21.91 3.78 -0.25
N ASN A 329 21.14 3.47 0.78
CA ASN A 329 19.69 3.36 0.71
C ASN A 329 19.04 4.50 1.53
N LEU A 330 18.13 5.25 0.91
CA LEU A 330 17.35 6.30 1.59
C LEU A 330 16.14 5.68 2.27
N VAL A 331 15.92 5.98 3.54
CA VAL A 331 14.81 5.42 4.33
C VAL A 331 13.83 6.51 4.73
N GLY A 332 12.55 6.29 4.37
CA GLY A 332 11.46 7.22 4.62
C GLY A 332 11.17 8.19 3.47
N GLY A 333 10.11 8.99 3.65
CA GLY A 333 9.59 9.90 2.62
C GLY A 333 10.54 11.05 2.25
N ARG A 334 10.43 11.52 0.99
CA ARG A 334 11.27 12.60 0.42
C ARG A 334 11.22 13.93 1.19
N LYS A 335 10.13 14.17 1.93
CA LYS A 335 10.00 15.34 2.80
C LYS A 335 11.09 15.40 3.87
N TRP A 336 11.50 14.25 4.39
CA TRP A 336 12.45 14.15 5.49
C TRP A 336 13.84 13.70 5.07
N VAL A 337 13.93 12.97 3.95
CA VAL A 337 15.17 12.47 3.33
C VAL A 337 15.12 12.77 1.84
N PRO A 338 15.46 13.99 1.39
CA PRO A 338 15.41 14.38 -0.02
C PRO A 338 16.37 13.57 -0.92
N ASP A 339 15.98 13.30 -2.17
CA ASP A 339 16.85 12.63 -3.15
C ASP A 339 18.08 13.47 -3.50
N SER A 340 18.02 14.79 -3.26
CA SER A 340 19.10 15.72 -3.50
C SER A 340 20.32 15.55 -2.60
N LEU A 341 20.20 14.76 -1.51
CA LEU A 341 21.30 14.55 -0.55
C LEU A 341 22.57 13.99 -1.16
N PHE A 342 22.48 13.27 -2.28
CA PHE A 342 23.60 12.63 -2.96
C PHE A 342 23.74 13.02 -4.44
N LYS A 343 23.19 14.16 -4.87
CA LYS A 343 23.22 14.63 -6.26
C LYS A 343 24.63 15.02 -6.78
N SER A 344 25.58 15.25 -5.92
CA SER A 344 26.93 15.68 -6.33
C SER A 344 27.80 14.61 -6.97
N LYS A 345 27.29 13.38 -7.16
CA LYS A 345 28.01 12.29 -7.82
C LYS A 345 27.39 11.80 -9.14
N VAL A 346 26.34 12.44 -9.63
CA VAL A 346 25.81 12.23 -10.99
C VAL A 346 26.25 13.41 -11.89
N SER A 347 27.52 13.79 -11.85
CA SER A 347 28.12 14.69 -12.84
C SER A 347 28.88 13.88 -13.88
N GLY A 348 28.19 12.97 -14.56
CA GLY A 348 28.50 12.53 -15.90
C GLY A 348 27.37 13.03 -16.77
N GLU A 349 27.66 13.82 -17.77
CA GLU A 349 26.68 14.31 -18.75
C GLU A 349 25.71 13.20 -19.13
N ILE A 350 24.44 13.38 -18.81
CA ILE A 350 23.37 12.53 -19.32
C ILE A 350 23.25 12.87 -20.79
N ASN A 351 23.96 12.09 -21.61
CA ASN A 351 23.77 12.05 -23.05
C ASN A 351 22.28 11.68 -23.26
N THR A 352 21.51 12.57 -23.89
CA THR A 352 20.09 12.42 -24.21
C THR A 352 19.87 11.37 -25.31
N GLY A 353 20.44 10.19 -25.14
CA GLY A 353 20.24 9.02 -25.99
C GLY A 353 19.19 8.11 -25.37
N GLY A 354 17.98 8.16 -25.91
CA GLY A 354 17.00 7.09 -25.92
C GLY A 354 16.72 6.40 -24.58
N TYR A 355 15.96 7.02 -23.68
CA TYR A 355 15.35 6.30 -22.56
C TYR A 355 14.31 5.32 -23.10
N THR A 356 14.66 4.04 -23.15
CA THR A 356 13.66 2.97 -23.11
C THR A 356 13.06 3.00 -21.72
N ASN A 357 11.80 3.44 -21.62
CA ASN A 357 11.03 3.42 -20.36
C ASN A 357 11.15 2.04 -19.70
N PRO A 358 11.51 1.96 -18.40
CA PRO A 358 11.31 0.73 -17.66
C PRO A 358 9.83 0.34 -17.74
N PRO A 359 9.49 -0.95 -17.80
CA PRO A 359 8.11 -1.38 -17.96
C PRO A 359 7.24 -0.75 -16.87
N ILE A 360 6.14 -0.14 -17.27
CA ILE A 360 5.17 0.63 -16.47
C ILE A 360 4.54 -0.20 -15.34
N ASN A 361 4.81 -1.49 -15.27
CA ASN A 361 4.24 -2.46 -14.32
C ASN A 361 4.67 -2.28 -12.86
N ASN A 362 5.60 -1.38 -12.52
CA ASN A 362 6.12 -1.18 -11.16
C ASN A 362 5.97 0.24 -10.62
N ARG A 363 5.11 1.08 -11.21
CA ARG A 363 4.71 2.31 -10.52
C ARG A 363 3.78 1.94 -9.37
N SER A 364 4.33 1.89 -8.18
CA SER A 364 3.56 1.66 -6.96
C SER A 364 2.57 2.81 -6.73
N SER A 365 1.47 2.54 -6.04
CA SER A 365 0.55 3.54 -5.46
C SER A 365 1.26 4.67 -4.68
N TYR A 366 2.49 4.50 -4.47
CA TYR A 366 3.48 5.23 -3.72
C TYR A 366 3.77 6.63 -4.25
N GLU A 367 4.01 6.79 -5.55
CA GLU A 367 4.28 8.08 -6.15
C GLU A 367 3.09 9.04 -6.03
N TYR A 368 1.87 8.52 -5.83
CA TYR A 368 0.63 9.29 -5.75
C TYR A 368 0.19 9.64 -4.32
N TRP A 369 0.64 8.91 -3.30
CA TRP A 369 0.36 9.28 -1.91
C TRP A 369 1.20 10.47 -1.43
N ASP A 370 2.37 10.68 -1.96
CA ASP A 370 3.10 11.95 -1.79
C ASP A 370 2.29 13.11 -2.41
N TYR A 371 1.57 12.86 -3.51
CA TYR A 371 0.63 13.80 -4.10
C TYR A 371 -0.63 14.04 -3.27
N TYR A 372 -1.08 13.10 -2.44
CA TYR A 372 -2.24 13.31 -1.56
C TYR A 372 -2.09 14.54 -0.67
N ASN A 373 -0.89 14.84 -0.19
CA ASN A 373 -0.62 16.05 0.57
C ASN A 373 -0.68 17.33 -0.27
N HIS A 374 -0.69 17.23 -1.59
CA HIS A 374 -0.75 18.33 -2.54
C HIS A 374 -2.16 18.55 -3.11
N TYR A 375 -3.09 17.58 -2.93
CA TYR A 375 -4.48 17.77 -3.33
C TYR A 375 -5.18 18.75 -2.40
N ASP A 376 -6.07 19.53 -2.98
CA ASP A 376 -6.86 20.52 -2.22
C ASP A 376 -7.76 19.80 -1.19
N LYS A 377 -7.59 20.15 0.07
CA LYS A 377 -8.35 19.61 1.21
C LYS A 377 -9.55 20.46 1.58
N THR A 378 -9.76 21.60 0.89
CA THR A 378 -10.92 22.45 1.11
C THR A 378 -12.19 21.63 0.90
N ILE A 379 -13.08 21.65 1.88
CA ILE A 379 -14.39 21.02 1.78
C ILE A 379 -15.21 21.83 0.79
N LEU A 380 -15.57 21.20 -0.33
CA LEU A 380 -16.35 21.81 -1.40
C LEU A 380 -17.84 21.80 -1.06
N TYR A 381 -18.31 20.72 -0.44
CA TYR A 381 -19.71 20.53 -0.07
C TYR A 381 -19.83 19.86 1.28
N SER A 382 -20.66 20.46 2.15
CA SER A 382 -21.03 19.85 3.44
C SER A 382 -21.93 18.63 3.24
N GLN A 383 -22.08 17.82 4.30
CA GLN A 383 -22.93 16.63 4.28
C GLN A 383 -24.39 16.97 3.94
N ASP A 384 -24.93 18.08 4.43
CA ASP A 384 -26.31 18.50 4.13
C ASP A 384 -26.45 18.96 2.69
N GLN A 385 -25.49 19.73 2.18
CA GLN A 385 -25.43 20.08 0.75
C GLN A 385 -25.35 18.82 -0.12
N LEU A 386 -24.57 17.81 0.27
CA LEU A 386 -24.47 16.54 -0.48
C LEU A 386 -25.79 15.77 -0.49
N LYS A 387 -26.55 15.77 0.62
CA LYS A 387 -27.91 15.18 0.65
C LYS A 387 -28.85 15.89 -0.34
N GLU A 388 -28.86 17.20 -0.33
CA GLU A 388 -29.69 18.02 -1.23
C GLU A 388 -29.28 17.82 -2.70
N ILE A 389 -27.98 17.83 -2.99
CA ILE A 389 -27.40 17.58 -4.31
C ILE A 389 -27.85 16.23 -4.84
N ASN A 390 -27.74 15.19 -4.02
CA ASN A 390 -28.16 13.84 -4.40
C ASN A 390 -29.65 13.76 -4.75
N GLN A 391 -30.50 14.34 -3.93
CA GLN A 391 -31.96 14.39 -4.19
C GLN A 391 -32.29 15.12 -5.48
N LYS A 392 -31.66 16.29 -5.73
CA LYS A 392 -31.84 17.05 -6.95
C LYS A 392 -31.34 16.31 -8.18
N ASN A 393 -30.19 15.63 -8.08
CA ASN A 393 -29.64 14.83 -9.17
C ASN A 393 -30.56 13.69 -9.56
N ILE A 394 -31.04 12.90 -8.59
CA ILE A 394 -32.01 11.81 -8.83
C ILE A 394 -33.27 12.35 -9.51
N SER A 395 -33.75 13.53 -9.05
CA SER A 395 -34.96 14.13 -9.61
C SER A 395 -34.83 14.61 -11.06
N ARG A 396 -33.64 15.03 -11.48
CA ARG A 396 -33.38 15.64 -12.78
C ARG A 396 -32.73 14.69 -13.77
N SER A 397 -32.03 13.66 -13.32
CA SER A 397 -31.34 12.73 -14.21
C SER A 397 -32.32 11.90 -15.02
N LYS A 398 -32.14 11.93 -16.35
CA LYS A 398 -32.87 11.06 -17.27
C LYS A 398 -32.43 9.59 -17.24
N TYR A 399 -31.33 9.31 -16.59
CA TYR A 399 -30.75 7.95 -16.50
C TYR A 399 -31.10 7.25 -15.19
N LEU A 400 -31.65 7.96 -14.18
CA LEU A 400 -31.98 7.41 -12.88
C LEU A 400 -33.48 7.24 -12.74
N ASN A 401 -33.93 6.09 -12.28
CA ASN A 401 -35.34 5.79 -12.06
C ASN A 401 -35.83 6.40 -10.74
N LYS A 402 -37.08 6.86 -10.72
CA LYS A 402 -37.77 7.28 -9.48
C LYS A 402 -38.51 6.08 -8.92
N LEU A 403 -37.84 5.30 -8.09
CA LEU A 403 -38.33 4.02 -7.58
C LEU A 403 -39.70 4.12 -6.89
N GLU A 404 -39.98 5.24 -6.19
CA GLU A 404 -41.27 5.46 -5.53
C GLU A 404 -42.47 5.56 -6.46
N ASN A 405 -42.24 5.73 -7.76
CA ASN A 405 -43.29 5.82 -8.77
C ASN A 405 -43.49 4.50 -9.55
N ILE A 406 -42.66 3.48 -9.28
CA ILE A 406 -42.74 2.18 -9.95
C ILE A 406 -43.76 1.32 -9.19
N LYS A 407 -44.73 0.75 -9.93
CA LYS A 407 -45.69 -0.21 -9.37
C LYS A 407 -45.02 -1.56 -9.11
N GLY A 408 -45.04 -2.04 -7.88
CA GLY A 408 -44.44 -3.31 -7.50
C GLY A 408 -44.32 -3.45 -5.96
N GLN A 409 -43.67 -4.54 -5.54
CA GLN A 409 -43.33 -4.76 -4.12
C GLN A 409 -42.01 -4.11 -3.83
N TYR A 410 -41.96 -3.22 -2.83
CA TYR A 410 -40.73 -2.56 -2.41
C TYR A 410 -39.84 -3.51 -1.60
N GLY A 411 -38.53 -3.27 -1.64
CA GLY A 411 -37.57 -4.05 -0.90
C GLY A 411 -36.22 -3.35 -0.75
N PHE A 412 -35.43 -3.83 0.18
CA PHE A 412 -34.01 -3.55 0.29
C PHE A 412 -33.19 -4.78 -0.07
N VAL A 413 -32.04 -4.56 -0.69
CA VAL A 413 -31.05 -5.61 -0.89
C VAL A 413 -30.51 -6.02 0.49
N ALA A 414 -30.60 -7.31 0.82
CA ALA A 414 -30.19 -7.82 2.12
C ALA A 414 -28.69 -8.15 2.18
N ASN A 415 -28.10 -8.54 1.08
CA ASN A 415 -26.65 -8.79 0.99
C ASN A 415 -26.18 -8.43 -0.43
N ARG A 416 -24.88 -8.18 -0.57
CA ARG A 416 -24.27 -7.89 -1.88
C ARG A 416 -24.75 -8.89 -2.92
N THR A 417 -25.20 -8.39 -4.05
CA THR A 417 -25.65 -9.19 -5.18
C THR A 417 -25.38 -8.46 -6.49
N VAL A 418 -25.58 -9.13 -7.60
CA VAL A 418 -25.44 -8.55 -8.95
C VAL A 418 -26.77 -8.68 -9.67
N ILE A 419 -27.27 -7.58 -10.25
CA ILE A 419 -28.38 -7.64 -11.20
C ILE A 419 -27.89 -8.36 -12.46
N ARG A 420 -28.66 -9.33 -12.91
CA ARG A 420 -28.40 -10.09 -14.12
C ARG A 420 -29.44 -9.81 -15.18
N GLU A 421 -29.02 -9.95 -16.44
CA GLU A 421 -29.92 -9.87 -17.58
C GLU A 421 -30.97 -11.01 -17.54
N GLU A 422 -30.50 -12.23 -17.21
CA GLU A 422 -31.33 -13.43 -17.05
C GLU A 422 -31.02 -14.13 -15.70
N PRO A 423 -32.00 -14.88 -15.11
CA PRO A 423 -31.77 -15.69 -13.94
C PRO A 423 -30.67 -16.74 -14.16
N GLY A 424 -29.74 -16.84 -13.22
CA GLY A 424 -28.69 -17.86 -13.28
C GLY A 424 -27.44 -17.49 -12.45
N PRO A 425 -26.58 -18.45 -12.13
CA PRO A 425 -25.36 -18.20 -11.38
C PRO A 425 -24.40 -17.32 -12.19
N MET A 426 -23.57 -16.55 -11.48
CA MET A 426 -22.44 -15.87 -12.11
C MET A 426 -21.39 -16.89 -12.55
N ASN A 427 -20.76 -16.64 -13.69
CA ASN A 427 -19.57 -17.36 -14.09
C ASN A 427 -18.38 -16.88 -13.24
N SER A 428 -18.03 -17.63 -12.20
CA SER A 428 -16.96 -17.26 -11.27
C SER A 428 -15.55 -17.31 -11.87
N SER A 429 -15.39 -17.98 -13.00
CA SER A 429 -14.11 -18.08 -13.71
C SER A 429 -13.91 -17.00 -14.78
N ASP A 430 -14.96 -16.22 -15.08
CA ASP A 430 -14.94 -15.21 -16.14
C ASP A 430 -15.12 -13.79 -15.56
N SER A 431 -14.07 -12.97 -15.64
CA SER A 431 -14.12 -11.54 -15.28
C SER A 431 -15.00 -10.72 -16.23
N GLN A 432 -15.44 -11.28 -17.35
CA GLN A 432 -16.26 -10.68 -18.40
C GLN A 432 -17.66 -11.29 -18.46
N ASP A 433 -18.23 -11.71 -17.31
CA ASP A 433 -19.61 -12.25 -17.27
C ASP A 433 -20.59 -11.21 -17.84
N GLN A 434 -20.87 -11.31 -19.14
CA GLN A 434 -21.70 -10.37 -19.90
C GLN A 434 -23.15 -10.32 -19.41
N GLY A 435 -23.63 -11.35 -18.73
CA GLY A 435 -24.95 -11.36 -18.10
C GLY A 435 -25.02 -10.52 -16.81
N ALA A 436 -23.90 -10.05 -16.28
CA ALA A 436 -23.86 -9.18 -15.12
C ALA A 436 -24.05 -7.71 -15.54
N LEU A 437 -25.02 -7.01 -14.95
CA LEU A 437 -25.37 -5.63 -15.29
C LEU A 437 -24.79 -4.62 -14.29
N THR A 438 -25.07 -4.81 -12.99
CA THR A 438 -24.56 -3.94 -11.93
C THR A 438 -24.60 -4.60 -10.57
N GLY A 439 -23.68 -4.22 -9.68
CA GLY A 439 -23.69 -4.59 -8.26
C GLY A 439 -24.73 -3.81 -7.48
N LEU A 440 -25.38 -4.49 -6.55
CA LEU A 440 -26.22 -3.92 -5.50
C LEU A 440 -25.67 -4.31 -4.13
N PHE A 441 -25.76 -3.39 -3.20
CA PHE A 441 -25.19 -3.50 -1.88
C PHE A 441 -26.30 -3.56 -0.81
N PRO A 442 -26.01 -4.02 0.41
CA PRO A 442 -26.99 -3.97 1.48
C PRO A 442 -27.63 -2.58 1.60
N TRP A 443 -28.95 -2.53 1.80
CA TRP A 443 -29.77 -1.32 1.83
C TRP A 443 -30.00 -0.61 0.50
N ASP A 444 -29.46 -1.10 -0.62
CA ASP A 444 -29.89 -0.56 -1.91
C ASP A 444 -31.37 -0.85 -2.12
N GLU A 445 -32.11 0.18 -2.55
CA GLU A 445 -33.55 0.13 -2.76
C GLU A 445 -33.87 -0.58 -4.07
N VAL A 446 -34.88 -1.46 -4.04
CA VAL A 446 -35.39 -2.16 -5.21
C VAL A 446 -36.93 -2.19 -5.22
N VAL A 447 -37.51 -2.26 -6.42
CA VAL A 447 -38.93 -2.55 -6.60
C VAL A 447 -39.06 -3.84 -7.39
N ILE A 448 -39.69 -4.85 -6.78
CA ILE A 448 -39.93 -6.16 -7.38
C ILE A 448 -41.15 -6.03 -8.30
N VAL A 449 -40.99 -6.38 -9.56
CA VAL A 449 -42.04 -6.32 -10.59
C VAL A 449 -42.45 -7.69 -11.12
N GLY A 450 -41.76 -8.75 -10.71
CA GLY A 450 -42.08 -10.11 -11.11
C GLY A 450 -41.14 -11.14 -10.50
N TYR A 451 -41.41 -12.39 -10.73
CA TYR A 451 -40.63 -13.55 -10.31
C TYR A 451 -40.49 -14.54 -11.46
N ASN A 452 -39.44 -15.34 -11.47
CA ASN A 452 -39.36 -16.53 -12.28
C ASN A 452 -40.36 -17.62 -11.77
N SER A 453 -40.51 -18.74 -12.48
CA SER A 453 -41.52 -19.75 -12.21
C SER A 453 -41.43 -20.37 -10.81
N ASP A 454 -40.23 -20.61 -10.31
CA ASP A 454 -39.98 -21.19 -8.98
C ASP A 454 -39.78 -20.14 -7.86
N LYS A 455 -39.91 -18.87 -8.20
CA LYS A 455 -39.72 -17.70 -7.31
C LYS A 455 -38.33 -17.61 -6.65
N THR A 456 -37.33 -18.29 -7.17
CA THR A 456 -35.96 -18.20 -6.70
C THR A 456 -35.28 -16.91 -7.14
N TRP A 457 -35.77 -16.27 -8.22
CA TRP A 457 -35.33 -15.01 -8.75
C TRP A 457 -36.47 -14.00 -8.83
N ALA A 458 -36.14 -12.76 -8.46
CA ALA A 458 -37.03 -11.62 -8.59
C ALA A 458 -36.52 -10.68 -9.66
N ARG A 459 -37.44 -10.26 -10.56
CA ARG A 459 -37.16 -9.17 -11.50
C ARG A 459 -37.36 -7.84 -10.77
N VAL A 460 -36.33 -7.02 -10.69
CA VAL A 460 -36.32 -5.79 -9.93
C VAL A 460 -35.97 -4.59 -10.77
N TYR A 461 -36.51 -3.45 -10.41
CA TYR A 461 -35.93 -2.14 -10.74
C TYR A 461 -35.03 -1.69 -9.58
N CYS A 462 -33.87 -1.16 -9.88
CA CYS A 462 -33.07 -0.34 -8.98
C CYS A 462 -32.97 1.09 -9.57
N LEU A 463 -32.07 1.91 -9.05
CA LEU A 463 -32.00 3.34 -9.40
C LEU A 463 -31.82 3.59 -10.91
N ASP A 464 -31.10 2.73 -11.63
CA ASP A 464 -30.71 2.90 -13.03
C ASP A 464 -30.75 1.63 -13.88
N TYR A 465 -31.13 0.50 -13.29
CA TYR A 465 -31.21 -0.78 -14.01
C TYR A 465 -32.48 -1.55 -13.68
N THR A 466 -32.84 -2.45 -14.58
CA THR A 466 -33.82 -3.53 -14.36
C THR A 466 -33.20 -4.86 -14.74
N GLY A 467 -33.48 -5.89 -13.99
CA GLY A 467 -32.98 -7.24 -14.23
C GLY A 467 -33.32 -8.16 -13.06
N TRP A 468 -32.59 -9.27 -12.95
CA TRP A 468 -32.89 -10.33 -12.04
C TRP A 468 -31.87 -10.41 -10.89
N ILE A 469 -32.37 -10.56 -9.65
CA ILE A 469 -31.57 -10.90 -8.47
C ILE A 469 -32.15 -12.08 -7.73
N PRO A 470 -31.35 -12.88 -6.98
CA PRO A 470 -31.86 -13.97 -6.17
C PRO A 470 -32.83 -13.42 -5.09
N THR A 471 -34.04 -14.01 -4.99
CA THR A 471 -35.06 -13.59 -4.03
C THR A 471 -34.56 -13.67 -2.59
N LYS A 472 -33.68 -14.63 -2.27
CA LYS A 472 -33.03 -14.78 -0.96
C LYS A 472 -32.15 -13.59 -0.55
N ASN A 473 -31.87 -12.65 -1.44
CA ASN A 473 -31.10 -11.44 -1.16
C ASN A 473 -31.98 -10.20 -1.01
N ILE A 474 -33.28 -10.36 -0.81
CA ILE A 474 -34.23 -9.25 -0.69
C ILE A 474 -34.93 -9.29 0.66
N MET A 475 -34.96 -8.15 1.34
CA MET A 475 -35.87 -7.86 2.45
C MET A 475 -37.06 -7.09 1.88
N LYS A 476 -38.27 -7.69 1.88
CA LYS A 476 -39.49 -7.01 1.43
C LYS A 476 -39.95 -6.02 2.47
N VAL A 477 -40.45 -4.88 2.02
CA VAL A 477 -40.89 -3.78 2.88
C VAL A 477 -42.11 -3.08 2.26
N THR A 478 -42.79 -2.29 3.04
CA THR A 478 -43.82 -1.36 2.55
C THR A 478 -43.14 -0.12 1.93
N LYS A 479 -43.90 0.67 1.17
CA LYS A 479 -43.43 1.95 0.64
C LYS A 479 -43.07 2.91 1.77
N GLU A 480 -43.89 2.94 2.84
CA GLU A 480 -43.70 3.79 4.00
C GLU A 480 -42.38 3.44 4.72
N GLU A 481 -42.07 2.15 4.93
CA GLU A 481 -40.79 1.68 5.50
C GLU A 481 -39.61 2.06 4.64
N LEU A 482 -39.71 1.93 3.31
CA LEU A 482 -38.65 2.33 2.37
C LEU A 482 -38.38 3.83 2.47
N LEU A 483 -39.44 4.66 2.46
CA LEU A 483 -39.30 6.12 2.56
C LEU A 483 -38.79 6.55 3.94
N ALA A 484 -39.24 5.91 5.01
CA ALA A 484 -38.76 6.18 6.35
C ALA A 484 -37.25 5.91 6.51
N ASN A 485 -36.73 4.84 5.88
CA ASN A 485 -35.31 4.48 5.94
C ASN A 485 -34.39 5.53 5.26
N ARG A 486 -34.93 6.35 4.36
CA ARG A 486 -34.17 7.47 3.75
C ARG A 486 -33.82 8.58 4.73
N ASN A 487 -34.58 8.69 5.83
CA ASN A 487 -34.49 9.78 6.81
C ASN A 487 -33.81 9.38 8.13
N VAL A 488 -33.38 8.11 8.28
CA VAL A 488 -32.68 7.67 9.48
C VAL A 488 -31.22 8.15 9.50
N ASP A 489 -30.66 8.32 10.69
CA ASP A 489 -29.23 8.52 10.84
C ASP A 489 -28.47 7.28 10.36
N PHE A 490 -27.43 7.49 9.59
CA PHE A 490 -26.66 6.41 8.97
C PHE A 490 -25.17 6.68 8.98
N ALA A 491 -24.40 5.62 8.83
CA ALA A 491 -22.98 5.65 8.51
C ALA A 491 -22.73 5.07 7.12
N THR A 492 -21.77 5.66 6.42
CA THR A 492 -21.34 5.20 5.10
C THR A 492 -20.00 4.47 5.19
N TYR A 493 -19.91 3.28 4.61
CA TYR A 493 -18.67 2.54 4.53
C TYR A 493 -17.71 3.19 3.52
N ILE A 494 -16.48 3.49 3.98
CA ILE A 494 -15.52 4.30 3.21
C ILE A 494 -14.27 3.53 2.75
N ASN A 495 -14.17 2.23 3.03
CA ASN A 495 -13.10 1.40 2.48
C ASN A 495 -13.60 0.60 1.27
N ARG A 496 -12.69 -0.07 0.56
CA ARG A 496 -13.02 -0.77 -0.69
C ARG A 496 -14.13 -1.80 -0.52
N GLN A 497 -13.91 -2.79 0.34
CA GLN A 497 -14.84 -3.88 0.62
C GLN A 497 -14.48 -4.56 1.93
N LYS A 498 -15.48 -5.10 2.63
CA LYS A 498 -15.31 -5.93 3.85
C LYS A 498 -16.35 -7.03 3.89
N SER A 499 -15.93 -8.22 4.30
CA SER A 499 -16.84 -9.29 4.71
C SER A 499 -16.91 -9.36 6.23
N ILE A 500 -18.12 -9.30 6.79
CA ILE A 500 -18.36 -9.31 8.24
C ILE A 500 -19.72 -9.95 8.53
N SER A 501 -19.76 -10.90 9.45
CA SER A 501 -21.00 -11.55 9.92
C SER A 501 -21.90 -12.06 8.79
N GLY A 502 -21.32 -12.58 7.71
CA GLY A 502 -22.04 -13.08 6.54
C GLY A 502 -22.46 -12.01 5.52
N TYR A 503 -22.19 -10.74 5.77
CA TYR A 503 -22.41 -9.64 4.83
C TYR A 503 -21.15 -9.30 4.06
N THR A 504 -21.32 -8.88 2.81
CA THR A 504 -20.28 -8.20 2.04
C THR A 504 -20.68 -6.74 1.87
N ILE A 505 -19.85 -5.84 2.39
CA ILE A 505 -20.08 -4.40 2.43
C ILE A 505 -19.07 -3.72 1.50
N ASP A 506 -19.56 -2.97 0.53
CA ASP A 506 -18.74 -2.23 -0.44
C ASP A 506 -18.69 -0.73 -0.12
N MET A 507 -17.71 -0.03 -0.68
CA MET A 507 -17.60 1.43 -0.57
C MET A 507 -18.92 2.10 -0.97
N GLY A 508 -19.35 3.05 -0.15
CA GLY A 508 -20.60 3.77 -0.35
C GLY A 508 -21.85 3.06 0.17
N THR A 509 -21.72 1.86 0.79
CA THR A 509 -22.85 1.22 1.49
C THR A 509 -23.27 2.09 2.65
N ARG A 510 -24.55 2.46 2.68
CA ARG A 510 -25.18 3.29 3.69
C ARG A 510 -25.93 2.40 4.67
N MET A 511 -25.62 2.48 5.97
CA MET A 511 -26.15 1.61 7.02
C MET A 511 -26.75 2.45 8.15
N PRO A 512 -28.02 2.21 8.54
CA PRO A 512 -28.65 2.91 9.68
C PRO A 512 -27.86 2.71 10.98
N ILE A 513 -27.68 3.79 11.74
CA ILE A 513 -27.00 3.78 13.04
C ILE A 513 -27.99 3.36 14.10
N ILE A 514 -27.68 2.31 14.87
CA ILE A 514 -28.44 1.87 16.05
C ILE A 514 -27.91 2.61 17.29
N SER A 515 -26.61 2.63 17.45
CA SER A 515 -25.92 3.35 18.53
C SER A 515 -24.46 3.61 18.16
N GLU A 516 -23.82 4.52 18.87
CA GLU A 516 -22.39 4.79 18.75
C GLU A 516 -21.70 4.81 20.11
N ASP A 517 -20.45 4.40 20.15
CA ASP A 517 -19.55 4.58 21.27
C ASP A 517 -18.33 5.42 20.87
N ALA A 518 -17.31 5.50 21.73
CA ALA A 518 -16.12 6.30 21.45
C ALA A 518 -15.36 5.85 20.17
N SER A 519 -15.40 4.58 19.81
CA SER A 519 -14.57 3.97 18.76
C SER A 519 -15.35 3.37 17.59
N SER A 520 -16.61 3.02 17.80
CA SER A 520 -17.38 2.24 16.83
C SER A 520 -18.83 2.72 16.68
N TYR A 521 -19.47 2.23 15.61
CA TYR A 521 -20.91 2.29 15.40
C TYR A 521 -21.49 0.88 15.44
N LYS A 522 -22.63 0.71 16.12
CA LYS A 522 -23.53 -0.43 15.91
C LYS A 522 -24.51 -0.06 14.79
N LEU A 523 -24.52 -0.88 13.76
CA LEU A 523 -25.21 -0.60 12.49
C LEU A 523 -26.24 -1.68 12.20
N ALA A 524 -27.40 -1.27 11.71
CA ALA A 524 -28.43 -2.20 11.28
C ALA A 524 -28.07 -2.78 9.89
N MET A 525 -28.24 -4.09 9.74
CA MET A 525 -28.08 -4.80 8.48
C MET A 525 -29.36 -5.50 8.10
N PRO A 526 -29.80 -5.41 6.83
CA PRO A 526 -31.08 -5.98 6.42
C PRO A 526 -31.03 -7.51 6.41
N LEU A 527 -32.08 -8.13 6.91
CA LEU A 527 -32.29 -9.58 6.85
C LEU A 527 -33.28 -9.92 5.74
N ALA A 528 -32.89 -10.78 4.81
CA ALA A 528 -33.78 -11.22 3.74
C ALA A 528 -35.08 -11.83 4.31
N GLY A 529 -36.21 -11.58 3.66
CA GLY A 529 -37.53 -12.11 4.07
C GLY A 529 -38.68 -11.23 3.66
N GLU A 530 -39.89 -11.59 4.18
CA GLU A 530 -41.17 -11.02 3.77
C GLU A 530 -41.51 -9.71 4.49
N SER A 531 -40.69 -9.27 5.46
CA SER A 531 -40.94 -8.06 6.26
C SER A 531 -39.65 -7.38 6.68
N TYR A 532 -39.74 -6.11 7.08
CA TYR A 532 -38.62 -5.32 7.61
C TYR A 532 -38.04 -5.98 8.87
N ARG A 533 -36.82 -6.49 8.77
CA ARG A 533 -36.07 -7.06 9.89
C ARG A 533 -34.59 -6.79 9.71
N THR A 534 -33.89 -6.54 10.82
CA THR A 534 -32.46 -6.24 10.80
C THR A 534 -31.69 -7.10 11.80
N SER A 535 -30.43 -7.35 11.47
CA SER A 535 -29.39 -7.78 12.41
C SER A 535 -28.50 -6.59 12.76
N THR A 536 -27.53 -6.81 13.64
CA THR A 536 -26.58 -5.77 14.07
C THR A 536 -25.15 -6.21 13.75
N ILE A 537 -24.37 -5.30 13.19
CA ILE A 537 -22.91 -5.40 13.10
C ILE A 537 -22.26 -4.23 13.82
N SER A 538 -20.96 -4.35 14.13
CA SER A 538 -20.16 -3.22 14.64
C SER A 538 -19.02 -2.93 13.66
N LEU A 539 -18.84 -1.65 13.32
CA LEU A 539 -17.73 -1.16 12.52
C LEU A 539 -17.04 0.00 13.23
N ASP A 540 -15.73 0.06 13.12
CA ASP A 540 -14.93 1.13 13.71
C ASP A 540 -15.12 2.46 12.97
N LYS A 541 -15.00 3.58 13.70
CA LYS A 541 -15.18 4.94 13.15
C LYS A 541 -14.17 5.31 12.06
N PHE A 542 -13.10 4.57 11.88
CA PHE A 542 -12.17 4.75 10.76
C PHE A 542 -12.58 3.97 9.49
N GLU A 543 -13.51 3.01 9.61
CA GLU A 543 -14.03 2.25 8.48
C GLU A 543 -15.26 2.89 7.85
N VAL A 544 -15.96 3.68 8.65
CA VAL A 544 -17.19 4.37 8.27
C VAL A 544 -17.14 5.85 8.65
N THR A 545 -17.93 6.65 7.97
CA THR A 545 -18.20 8.04 8.36
C THR A 545 -19.67 8.21 8.71
N LYS A 546 -19.99 9.01 9.73
CA LYS A 546 -21.37 9.41 10.00
C LYS A 546 -21.88 10.23 8.83
N SER A 547 -23.05 9.89 8.29
CA SER A 547 -23.57 10.45 7.05
C SER A 547 -22.60 10.14 5.87
N TYR A 548 -22.31 11.09 5.01
CA TYR A 548 -21.40 10.97 3.90
C TYR A 548 -20.00 11.47 4.25
N LEU A 549 -19.01 11.05 3.48
CA LEU A 549 -17.65 11.59 3.59
C LEU A 549 -17.64 13.04 3.08
N ASP A 550 -16.91 13.93 3.77
CA ASP A 550 -16.71 15.30 3.29
C ASP A 550 -16.13 15.33 1.88
N PHE A 551 -16.79 16.05 0.97
CA PHE A 551 -16.36 16.12 -0.42
C PHE A 551 -15.28 17.17 -0.60
N SER A 552 -14.08 16.72 -0.79
CA SER A 552 -12.91 17.50 -1.21
C SER A 552 -12.17 16.77 -2.32
N GLN A 553 -11.36 17.47 -3.08
CA GLN A 553 -10.51 16.85 -4.10
C GLN A 553 -9.61 15.75 -3.48
N ALA A 554 -9.00 16.06 -2.34
CA ALA A 554 -8.14 15.11 -1.63
C ALA A 554 -8.88 13.83 -1.23
N ASN A 555 -10.11 13.94 -0.68
CA ASN A 555 -10.92 12.78 -0.31
C ASN A 555 -11.37 12.00 -1.55
N LEU A 556 -11.75 12.68 -2.65
CA LEU A 556 -12.12 12.02 -3.90
C LEU A 556 -10.99 11.12 -4.43
N ILE A 557 -9.79 11.67 -4.55
CA ILE A 557 -8.63 10.92 -5.01
C ILE A 557 -8.26 9.80 -4.04
N LYS A 558 -8.33 10.06 -2.72
CA LYS A 558 -8.09 9.03 -1.70
C LYS A 558 -9.02 7.83 -1.85
N GLN A 559 -10.32 8.08 -2.08
CA GLN A 559 -11.27 7.00 -2.28
C GLN A 559 -10.97 6.21 -3.57
N ALA A 560 -10.66 6.89 -4.67
CA ALA A 560 -10.29 6.23 -5.92
C ALA A 560 -9.05 5.33 -5.78
N LEU A 561 -8.02 5.79 -5.05
CA LEU A 561 -6.78 5.04 -4.86
C LEU A 561 -6.93 3.78 -3.98
N LYS A 562 -8.00 3.65 -3.19
CA LYS A 562 -8.29 2.43 -2.41
C LYS A 562 -8.58 1.20 -3.29
N PHE A 563 -8.91 1.39 -4.55
CA PHE A 563 -9.20 0.32 -5.50
C PHE A 563 -7.97 -0.20 -6.25
N GLN A 564 -6.82 0.43 -6.10
CA GLN A 564 -5.62 0.02 -6.83
C GLN A 564 -5.29 -1.46 -6.59
N GLY A 565 -5.05 -2.18 -7.69
CA GLY A 565 -4.79 -3.62 -7.69
C GLY A 565 -6.04 -4.50 -7.60
N GLU A 566 -7.25 -3.93 -7.48
CA GLU A 566 -8.48 -4.70 -7.54
C GLU A 566 -8.64 -5.37 -8.91
N ASN A 567 -9.05 -6.62 -8.94
CA ASN A 567 -9.35 -7.32 -10.19
C ASN A 567 -10.51 -6.65 -10.94
N TYR A 568 -10.55 -6.78 -12.25
CA TYR A 568 -11.66 -6.34 -13.08
C TYR A 568 -12.85 -7.29 -12.96
N GLY A 569 -14.05 -6.76 -12.78
CA GLY A 569 -15.30 -7.53 -12.76
C GLY A 569 -16.39 -6.82 -13.51
N TRP A 570 -16.72 -7.28 -14.73
CA TRP A 570 -17.82 -6.75 -15.53
C TRP A 570 -19.13 -6.77 -14.71
N GLY A 571 -19.86 -5.66 -14.71
CA GLY A 571 -21.13 -5.55 -13.99
C GLY A 571 -21.02 -5.81 -12.48
N HIS A 572 -19.89 -5.58 -11.85
CA HIS A 572 -19.58 -5.94 -10.45
C HIS A 572 -19.49 -7.46 -10.16
N SER A 573 -19.31 -8.29 -11.21
CA SER A 573 -19.10 -9.73 -11.02
C SER A 573 -17.85 -10.02 -10.16
N ASN A 574 -17.81 -11.21 -9.56
CA ASN A 574 -16.67 -11.74 -8.81
C ASN A 574 -16.15 -10.80 -7.68
N ASN A 575 -17.05 -10.08 -7.02
CA ASN A 575 -16.73 -9.10 -5.98
C ASN A 575 -15.74 -8.00 -6.41
N ALA A 576 -15.70 -7.70 -7.71
CA ALA A 576 -14.85 -6.71 -8.33
C ALA A 576 -15.69 -5.64 -9.05
N ARG A 577 -15.09 -4.72 -9.77
CA ARG A 577 -15.75 -3.64 -10.51
C ARG A 577 -15.25 -3.56 -11.94
N ASP A 578 -16.08 -3.03 -12.83
CA ASP A 578 -15.67 -2.50 -14.12
C ASP A 578 -15.30 -1.01 -14.04
N CYS A 579 -14.96 -0.39 -15.15
CA CYS A 579 -14.48 1.00 -15.18
C CYS A 579 -15.49 2.00 -14.62
N SER A 580 -16.74 1.93 -15.01
CA SER A 580 -17.79 2.86 -14.59
C SER A 580 -18.34 2.54 -13.21
N GLY A 581 -18.39 1.26 -12.83
CA GLY A 581 -18.74 0.82 -11.47
C GLY A 581 -17.72 1.29 -10.44
N PHE A 582 -16.43 1.24 -10.76
CA PHE A 582 -15.37 1.80 -9.92
C PHE A 582 -15.59 3.30 -9.65
N ILE A 583 -15.77 4.10 -10.70
CA ILE A 583 -16.02 5.54 -10.56
C ILE A 583 -17.28 5.80 -9.73
N ARG A 584 -18.37 5.08 -10.03
CA ARG A 584 -19.63 5.21 -9.29
C ARG A 584 -19.50 4.94 -7.80
N ASP A 585 -18.80 3.87 -7.41
CA ASP A 585 -18.63 3.50 -6.00
C ASP A 585 -17.78 4.51 -5.24
N VAL A 586 -16.77 5.11 -5.91
CA VAL A 586 -16.02 6.24 -5.34
C VAL A 586 -16.96 7.39 -4.97
N TYR A 587 -17.84 7.81 -5.89
CA TYR A 587 -18.78 8.92 -5.66
C TYR A 587 -19.88 8.57 -4.65
N ARG A 588 -20.27 7.30 -4.53
CA ARG A 588 -21.25 6.86 -3.50
C ARG A 588 -20.79 7.16 -2.08
N SER A 589 -19.48 7.17 -1.80
CA SER A 589 -18.95 7.51 -0.46
C SER A 589 -19.26 8.96 -0.06
N PHE A 590 -19.56 9.82 -1.03
CA PHE A 590 -19.96 11.22 -0.85
C PHE A 590 -21.48 11.42 -1.00
N GLY A 591 -22.25 10.36 -1.16
CA GLY A 591 -23.68 10.45 -1.44
C GLY A 591 -24.01 10.99 -2.84
N ILE A 592 -23.02 11.07 -3.72
CA ILE A 592 -23.22 11.53 -5.10
C ILE A 592 -23.54 10.32 -5.96
N VAL A 593 -24.76 10.26 -6.47
CA VAL A 593 -25.23 9.20 -7.36
C VAL A 593 -25.07 9.66 -8.80
N ILE A 594 -24.16 9.00 -9.52
CA ILE A 594 -23.96 9.16 -10.96
C ILE A 594 -24.51 7.95 -11.71
N ALA A 595 -24.77 8.10 -13.00
CA ALA A 595 -25.26 7.01 -13.84
C ALA A 595 -24.31 5.81 -13.83
N ARG A 596 -24.83 4.61 -14.17
CA ARG A 596 -24.04 3.36 -14.07
C ARG A 596 -23.03 3.20 -15.20
N ASP A 597 -23.43 3.46 -16.44
CA ASP A 597 -22.58 3.21 -17.59
C ASP A 597 -21.71 4.40 -17.96
N ALA A 598 -20.49 4.17 -18.44
CA ALA A 598 -19.57 5.22 -18.84
C ALA A 598 -20.17 6.22 -19.84
N GLY A 599 -20.93 5.73 -20.84
CA GLY A 599 -21.62 6.58 -21.81
C GLY A 599 -22.76 7.43 -21.23
N GLN A 600 -23.43 6.94 -20.19
CA GLN A 600 -24.44 7.69 -19.44
C GLN A 600 -23.81 8.68 -18.48
N GLN A 601 -22.72 8.31 -17.79
CA GLN A 601 -21.93 9.21 -16.93
C GLN A 601 -21.40 10.41 -17.74
N ALA A 602 -20.88 10.17 -18.95
CA ALA A 602 -20.42 11.25 -19.84
C ALA A 602 -21.52 12.27 -20.18
N LYS A 603 -22.78 11.83 -20.20
CA LYS A 603 -23.98 12.63 -20.54
C LYS A 603 -24.81 12.99 -19.30
N ASP A 604 -24.30 12.74 -18.08
CA ASP A 604 -25.02 13.01 -16.84
C ASP A 604 -25.39 14.49 -16.70
N THR A 605 -26.34 14.78 -15.84
CA THR A 605 -26.78 16.15 -15.58
C THR A 605 -26.01 16.80 -14.44
N ILE A 606 -25.24 16.02 -13.67
CA ILE A 606 -24.43 16.51 -12.57
C ILE A 606 -23.00 16.82 -13.02
N GLY A 607 -22.41 17.86 -12.48
CA GLY A 607 -21.05 18.27 -12.80
C GLY A 607 -20.93 19.03 -14.13
N THR A 608 -19.76 19.58 -14.39
CA THR A 608 -19.48 20.37 -15.60
C THR A 608 -18.98 19.48 -16.74
N TYR A 609 -19.65 19.54 -17.88
CA TYR A 609 -19.22 18.84 -19.11
C TYR A 609 -17.99 19.53 -19.71
N ILE A 610 -17.04 18.74 -20.17
CA ILE A 610 -15.80 19.16 -20.82
C ILE A 610 -15.74 18.50 -22.21
N ASP A 611 -15.75 19.31 -23.27
CA ASP A 611 -15.56 18.82 -24.62
C ASP A 611 -14.07 18.67 -24.95
N LEU A 612 -13.62 17.42 -25.09
CA LEU A 612 -12.25 17.08 -25.46
C LEU A 612 -12.12 16.70 -26.95
N SER A 613 -13.22 16.66 -27.70
CA SER A 613 -13.20 16.34 -29.13
C SER A 613 -12.56 17.45 -29.97
N GLN A 614 -12.58 18.69 -29.48
CA GLN A 614 -11.90 19.83 -30.12
C GLN A 614 -10.38 19.75 -30.12
N TYR A 615 -9.78 18.91 -29.25
CA TYR A 615 -8.35 18.68 -29.21
C TYR A 615 -7.99 17.45 -30.07
N THR A 616 -7.49 17.70 -31.28
CA THR A 616 -7.30 16.66 -32.30
C THR A 616 -6.00 15.88 -32.19
N SER A 617 -5.03 16.36 -31.40
CA SER A 617 -3.76 15.68 -31.19
C SER A 617 -3.56 15.25 -29.73
N ARG A 618 -2.77 14.18 -29.51
CA ARG A 618 -2.36 13.73 -28.18
C ARG A 618 -1.77 14.88 -27.36
N ALA A 619 -0.80 15.59 -27.94
CA ALA A 619 -0.11 16.69 -27.27
C ALA A 619 -1.09 17.82 -26.83
N SER A 620 -2.10 18.15 -27.64
CA SER A 620 -3.10 19.15 -27.28
C SER A 620 -4.01 18.70 -26.14
N LYS A 621 -4.39 17.41 -26.10
CA LYS A 621 -5.16 16.82 -25.00
C LYS A 621 -4.37 16.76 -23.69
N GLU A 622 -3.10 16.32 -23.76
CA GLU A 622 -2.20 16.30 -22.60
C GLU A 622 -1.95 17.71 -22.06
N ALA A 623 -1.67 18.68 -22.92
CA ALA A 623 -1.49 20.08 -22.54
C ALA A 623 -2.76 20.68 -21.91
N PHE A 624 -3.95 20.25 -22.33
CA PHE A 624 -5.20 20.61 -21.68
C PHE A 624 -5.29 20.00 -20.28
N LEU A 625 -5.07 18.67 -20.14
CA LEU A 625 -5.19 17.96 -18.87
C LEU A 625 -4.22 18.47 -17.81
N ILE A 626 -2.98 18.80 -18.18
CA ILE A 626 -1.96 19.35 -17.26
C ILE A 626 -2.45 20.61 -16.53
N ARG A 627 -3.35 21.36 -17.14
CA ARG A 627 -3.94 22.59 -16.56
C ARG A 627 -5.21 22.35 -15.77
N GLN A 628 -5.75 21.13 -15.80
CA GLN A 628 -6.97 20.76 -15.08
C GLN A 628 -6.68 20.33 -13.64
N LYS A 629 -7.71 20.44 -12.80
CA LYS A 629 -7.67 19.89 -11.44
C LYS A 629 -7.81 18.38 -11.49
N PRO A 630 -7.07 17.62 -10.65
CA PRO A 630 -7.29 16.18 -10.47
C PRO A 630 -8.72 15.88 -10.03
N GLY A 631 -9.23 14.70 -10.43
CA GLY A 631 -10.60 14.24 -10.13
C GLY A 631 -11.55 14.30 -11.32
N ILE A 632 -11.16 14.93 -12.43
CA ILE A 632 -11.95 14.92 -13.66
C ILE A 632 -12.06 13.49 -14.19
N CYS A 633 -13.28 13.05 -14.51
CA CYS A 633 -13.53 11.80 -15.20
C CYS A 633 -13.45 12.02 -16.71
N MET A 634 -12.63 11.21 -17.38
CA MET A 634 -12.41 11.26 -18.83
C MET A 634 -13.09 10.07 -19.50
N TYR A 635 -13.80 10.31 -20.61
CA TYR A 635 -14.61 9.30 -21.29
C TYR A 635 -14.14 9.06 -22.71
N MET A 636 -14.09 7.80 -23.05
CA MET A 636 -13.98 7.29 -24.42
C MET A 636 -15.05 6.23 -24.66
N GLN A 637 -15.20 5.75 -25.89
CA GLN A 637 -16.18 4.70 -26.17
C GLN A 637 -15.95 3.45 -25.30
N GLY A 638 -16.94 3.12 -24.47
CA GLY A 638 -16.93 1.93 -23.62
C GLY A 638 -15.97 2.00 -22.40
N HIS A 639 -15.40 3.18 -22.08
CA HIS A 639 -14.47 3.28 -20.96
C HIS A 639 -14.48 4.65 -20.29
N VAL A 640 -14.14 4.65 -18.98
CA VAL A 640 -13.96 5.85 -18.16
C VAL A 640 -12.71 5.73 -17.30
N MET A 641 -12.05 6.88 -17.09
CA MET A 641 -10.82 7.03 -16.33
C MET A 641 -10.89 8.28 -15.46
N MET A 642 -10.29 8.29 -14.28
CA MET A 642 -10.19 9.50 -13.46
C MET A 642 -8.78 10.09 -13.55
N TYR A 643 -8.70 11.37 -13.91
CA TYR A 643 -7.45 12.10 -13.96
C TYR A 643 -6.89 12.34 -12.55
N LEU A 644 -5.63 12.03 -12.34
CA LEU A 644 -4.94 12.15 -11.05
C LEU A 644 -4.00 13.35 -10.94
N GLY A 645 -3.86 14.14 -12.01
CA GLY A 645 -2.84 15.18 -12.08
C GLY A 645 -1.61 14.75 -12.86
N LYS A 646 -0.58 15.59 -12.83
CA LYS A 646 0.71 15.34 -13.48
C LYS A 646 1.74 14.79 -12.50
N ASP A 647 2.63 13.91 -12.97
CA ASP A 647 3.76 13.43 -12.21
C ASP A 647 4.92 14.46 -12.15
N ALA A 648 6.01 14.10 -11.48
CA ALA A 648 7.20 14.95 -11.36
C ALA A 648 7.82 15.32 -12.71
N ASN A 649 7.54 14.54 -13.77
CA ASN A 649 8.01 14.79 -15.14
C ASN A 649 6.95 15.55 -15.97
N SER A 650 5.94 16.13 -15.31
CA SER A 650 4.81 16.83 -15.94
C SER A 650 3.97 15.97 -16.89
N ARG A 651 3.96 14.63 -16.72
CA ARG A 651 3.12 13.72 -17.50
C ARG A 651 1.78 13.54 -16.81
N PRO A 652 0.65 13.70 -17.54
CA PRO A 652 -0.67 13.49 -16.97
C PRO A 652 -0.91 12.01 -16.69
N ASN A 653 -1.46 11.71 -15.51
CA ASN A 653 -1.74 10.34 -15.06
C ASN A 653 -3.22 10.15 -14.73
N MET A 654 -3.66 8.91 -14.79
CA MET A 654 -5.04 8.51 -14.54
C MET A 654 -5.09 7.23 -13.71
N VAL A 655 -6.19 7.03 -12.97
CA VAL A 655 -6.56 5.76 -12.37
C VAL A 655 -7.79 5.21 -13.07
N HIS A 656 -7.76 3.93 -13.41
CA HIS A 656 -8.87 3.27 -14.09
C HIS A 656 -8.88 1.76 -13.89
N GLN A 657 -10.06 1.20 -14.06
CA GLN A 657 -10.33 -0.24 -14.05
C GLN A 657 -10.45 -0.69 -15.51
N TYR A 658 -9.54 -1.54 -16.04
CA TYR A 658 -9.55 -1.87 -17.45
C TYR A 658 -9.10 -3.30 -17.74
N GLY A 659 -9.60 -3.84 -18.88
CA GLY A 659 -9.35 -5.23 -19.27
C GLY A 659 -8.09 -5.42 -20.08
N TYR A 660 -7.77 -4.51 -21.00
CA TYR A 660 -6.69 -4.71 -21.97
C TYR A 660 -5.86 -3.45 -22.18
N ALA A 661 -4.56 -3.65 -22.40
CA ALA A 661 -3.62 -2.65 -22.91
C ALA A 661 -2.75 -3.24 -24.02
N PHE A 662 -2.00 -2.39 -24.69
CA PHE A 662 -1.00 -2.82 -25.66
C PHE A 662 0.40 -2.69 -25.01
N VAL A 663 1.06 -3.82 -24.80
CA VAL A 663 2.35 -3.89 -24.10
C VAL A 663 3.34 -4.65 -25.00
N ASN A 664 4.50 -4.06 -25.24
CA ASN A 664 5.56 -4.64 -26.06
C ASN A 664 5.04 -5.14 -27.45
N GLY A 665 4.23 -4.31 -28.09
CA GLY A 665 3.70 -4.63 -29.42
C GLY A 665 2.56 -5.65 -29.44
N ARG A 666 2.00 -6.06 -28.29
CA ARG A 666 0.92 -7.07 -28.21
C ARG A 666 -0.23 -6.61 -27.33
N LYS A 667 -1.48 -6.96 -27.71
CA LYS A 667 -2.64 -6.80 -26.84
C LYS A 667 -2.51 -7.74 -25.66
N THR A 668 -2.46 -7.18 -24.45
CA THR A 668 -2.22 -7.91 -23.20
C THR A 668 -3.40 -7.71 -22.26
N GLY A 669 -3.88 -8.79 -21.64
CA GLY A 669 -4.88 -8.73 -20.58
C GLY A 669 -4.28 -8.12 -19.33
N VAL A 670 -4.98 -7.15 -18.74
CA VAL A 670 -4.62 -6.47 -17.49
C VAL A 670 -5.61 -6.83 -16.40
N PHE A 671 -6.90 -6.67 -16.67
CA PHE A 671 -8.03 -7.03 -15.82
C PHE A 671 -7.91 -6.57 -14.36
N ARG A 672 -7.48 -5.32 -14.14
CA ARG A 672 -7.38 -4.74 -12.79
C ARG A 672 -7.40 -3.21 -12.79
N ASN A 673 -7.50 -2.65 -11.58
CA ASN A 673 -7.35 -1.23 -11.34
C ASN A 673 -5.87 -0.85 -11.28
N GLU A 674 -5.47 0.11 -12.11
CA GLU A 674 -4.10 0.62 -12.14
C GLU A 674 -4.06 2.13 -12.29
N ILE A 675 -2.94 2.69 -11.83
CA ILE A 675 -2.54 4.04 -12.18
C ILE A 675 -1.64 3.96 -13.41
N THR A 676 -1.97 4.73 -14.44
CA THR A 676 -1.20 4.74 -15.68
C THR A 676 -1.02 6.16 -16.22
N ASP A 677 0.00 6.35 -17.03
CA ASP A 677 0.12 7.52 -17.89
C ASP A 677 -1.07 7.54 -18.89
N VAL A 678 -1.63 8.70 -19.18
CA VAL A 678 -2.72 8.83 -20.17
C VAL A 678 -2.29 8.43 -21.58
N ALA A 679 -0.98 8.48 -21.86
CA ALA A 679 -0.38 8.02 -23.10
C ALA A 679 -0.15 6.50 -23.16
N LYS A 680 -0.62 5.71 -22.15
CA LYS A 680 -0.54 4.25 -22.18
C LYS A 680 -1.26 3.71 -23.44
N GLN A 681 -0.59 2.83 -24.16
CA GLN A 681 -1.08 2.33 -25.44
C GLN A 681 -2.26 1.36 -25.29
N VAL A 682 -3.26 1.52 -26.13
CA VAL A 682 -4.42 0.60 -26.30
C VAL A 682 -4.33 -0.18 -27.62
N SER A 683 -3.49 0.27 -28.56
CA SER A 683 -3.18 -0.41 -29.83
C SER A 683 -1.73 -0.16 -30.21
N SER A 684 -1.27 -0.71 -31.33
CA SER A 684 0.07 -0.46 -31.87
C SER A 684 0.35 1.01 -32.19
N SER A 685 -0.66 1.83 -32.44
CA SER A 685 -0.55 3.20 -32.91
C SER A 685 -1.27 4.25 -32.06
N SER A 686 -2.09 3.84 -31.09
CA SER A 686 -2.89 4.77 -30.29
C SER A 686 -2.84 4.49 -28.79
N ALA A 687 -2.98 5.56 -28.02
CA ALA A 687 -3.03 5.56 -26.55
C ALA A 687 -4.46 5.82 -26.05
N PHE A 688 -4.72 5.62 -24.74
CA PHE A 688 -6.02 5.92 -24.16
C PHE A 688 -6.45 7.35 -24.42
N ILE A 689 -5.57 8.33 -24.21
CA ILE A 689 -5.88 9.77 -24.41
C ILE A 689 -6.33 10.10 -25.82
N ASP A 690 -5.83 9.39 -26.84
CA ASP A 690 -6.19 9.62 -28.25
C ASP A 690 -7.68 9.40 -28.48
N HIS A 691 -8.30 8.48 -27.75
CA HIS A 691 -9.70 8.09 -27.86
C HIS A 691 -10.63 8.86 -26.91
N VAL A 692 -10.09 9.66 -25.99
CA VAL A 692 -10.90 10.48 -25.10
C VAL A 692 -11.59 11.60 -25.88
N THR A 693 -12.92 11.64 -25.80
CA THR A 693 -13.76 12.63 -26.51
C THR A 693 -14.42 13.63 -25.59
N SER A 694 -14.59 13.28 -24.31
CA SER A 694 -15.21 14.16 -23.33
C SER A 694 -14.65 13.94 -21.94
N GLY A 695 -14.86 14.91 -21.07
CA GLY A 695 -14.64 14.82 -19.64
C GLY A 695 -15.84 15.34 -18.87
N ARG A 696 -15.83 15.07 -17.56
CA ARG A 696 -16.79 15.65 -16.62
C ARG A 696 -16.09 15.96 -15.31
N ASP A 697 -16.25 17.20 -14.88
CA ASP A 697 -15.78 17.66 -13.58
C ASP A 697 -16.92 17.62 -12.58
N PHE A 698 -16.92 16.59 -11.74
CA PHE A 698 -17.87 16.45 -10.64
C PHE A 698 -17.42 17.20 -9.38
N THR A 699 -16.25 17.85 -9.37
CA THR A 699 -15.85 18.71 -8.24
C THR A 699 -16.58 20.04 -8.23
N SER A 700 -17.19 20.41 -9.36
CA SER A 700 -18.15 21.51 -9.47
C SER A 700 -19.55 20.91 -9.68
N LEU A 701 -20.27 20.66 -8.59
CA LEU A 701 -21.62 20.10 -8.62
C LEU A 701 -22.66 21.19 -8.94
N SER A 702 -22.44 21.95 -10.01
CA SER A 702 -23.42 22.91 -10.50
C SER A 702 -24.58 22.20 -11.22
N TYR A 703 -25.81 22.64 -10.97
CA TYR A 703 -27.04 22.09 -11.53
C TYR A 703 -27.46 22.85 -12.79
#